data_138f89ab82cd327a4fbcd0c1696f1de3
#
_entry.id   138f89ab82cd327a4fbcd0c1696f1de3
#
_cell.length_a   1.000
_cell.length_b   1.000
_cell.length_c   1.000
_cell.angle_alpha   90.00
_cell.angle_beta   90.00
_cell.angle_gamma   90.00
#
_symmetry.space_group_name_H-M   'P 1'
#
loop_
_entity.id
_entity.type
_entity.pdbx_description
1 polymer ?
#
loop_
_entity_poly.entity_id
_entity_poly.type
_entity_poly.pdbx_seq_one_letter_code
_entity_poly.pdbx_strand_id
1 'polypeptide(L)'
;MQRAHPPSSAWLLDRTGLPLQEVRVEFRYRQAAWQPLDAIAPALRAEVVKHEDRRFETHGGVDLRALLHAAWQNLRGERRRGASTLTMQLAGFLDPALASGAHKTVWDKFRQMRAARDLERRLSKAQILEAYLNLAPFRGELRGVPAAAPALFGKRADALSNDEAVLLAALLPAPQADAARVAARACRYAAADATRCTRLRRLAEAAFAGTHAQTGVADDAPHLAAQFGLKPGAVVRTTLDAALQRDVQRVLDAQLAHLQDGDVEDGAVLVLDNASGAVRAYVGSRRASRQRFVDGVRAPRQAGSTLKPFLYALALEQRILTAASILDDSPVALATPSGQYVPQNYDRHFRGRVNVRTALAGSLNVPAVRTLLLAGLEPFHARLVRLGLPLAHEADYYGFALALGSPEVDLWSLTNAYRTLANGGVAGAAHLAPAPAGPGTQVIDPAAVFVVADILADRAARSITFGLENPLATPFWSAVKTGTSKDMRDNWCVGFSRHYTVGVWVGNFDGRPMRGVSGVTGAAPVWLETMQLLGRNERAGTPAPPSGLERRAGEWFLAGSAPARGGTVVPPPRITYPGDGAILALDPDIPPAMQRVFLAAAGGADAVFVLNGVRLGSARGEQVWTPTPGRHELQLVNPRDGRVLDRAAFQVRGALLPPRTDG
;
A
#
# COMPACT_ATOMS: atom_id res chain seq x y z
N MET A 1 -31.53 9.95 23.32
CA MET A 1 -31.51 10.70 22.07
C MET A 1 -30.11 10.73 21.42
N GLN A 2 -29.11 11.26 22.07
CA GLN A 2 -27.75 11.38 21.53
C GLN A 2 -27.21 10.08 20.91
N ARG A 3 -27.34 8.92 21.60
CA ARG A 3 -26.89 7.61 21.09
C ARG A 3 -27.64 7.13 19.85
N ALA A 4 -28.87 7.56 19.62
CA ALA A 4 -29.68 7.19 18.47
C ALA A 4 -29.43 8.08 17.24
N HIS A 5 -28.66 9.16 17.40
CA HIS A 5 -28.35 10.13 16.36
C HIS A 5 -26.83 10.39 16.31
N PRO A 6 -26.03 9.38 15.88
CA PRO A 6 -24.59 9.53 15.78
C PRO A 6 -24.20 10.53 14.69
N PRO A 7 -23.01 11.13 14.75
CA PRO A 7 -22.50 11.96 13.66
C PRO A 7 -22.37 11.15 12.37
N SER A 8 -22.50 11.84 11.23
CA SER A 8 -22.42 11.23 9.90
C SER A 8 -21.03 10.70 9.55
N SER A 9 -20.00 11.17 10.24
CA SER A 9 -18.62 10.78 10.07
C SER A 9 -18.19 9.74 11.12
N ALA A 10 -17.18 8.96 10.75
CA ALA A 10 -16.38 8.14 11.65
C ALA A 10 -14.97 8.72 11.73
N TRP A 11 -14.24 8.42 12.81
CA TRP A 11 -12.88 8.88 13.03
C TRP A 11 -11.92 7.71 13.14
N LEU A 12 -10.81 7.79 12.42
CA LEU A 12 -9.65 6.97 12.64
C LEU A 12 -8.64 7.75 13.47
N LEU A 13 -8.19 7.16 14.56
CA LEU A 13 -7.20 7.72 15.47
C LEU A 13 -5.91 6.89 15.39
N ASP A 14 -4.79 7.54 15.62
CA ASP A 14 -3.52 6.85 15.79
C ASP A 14 -3.44 6.05 17.10
N ARG A 15 -2.31 5.39 17.34
CA ARG A 15 -2.07 4.60 18.56
C ARG A 15 -2.11 5.42 19.87
N THR A 16 -1.95 6.74 19.79
CA THR A 16 -1.98 7.65 20.94
C THR A 16 -3.34 8.36 21.10
N GLY A 17 -4.20 8.30 20.08
CA GLY A 17 -5.51 8.95 20.06
C GLY A 17 -5.52 10.25 19.23
N LEU A 18 -4.46 10.57 18.51
CA LEU A 18 -4.44 11.70 17.58
C LEU A 18 -5.25 11.37 16.31
N PRO A 19 -6.00 12.35 15.76
CA PRO A 19 -6.75 12.15 14.54
C PRO A 19 -5.83 11.84 13.33
N LEU A 20 -6.17 10.77 12.61
CA LEU A 20 -5.55 10.39 11.33
C LEU A 20 -6.48 10.73 10.15
N GLN A 21 -7.78 10.47 10.31
CA GLN A 21 -8.74 10.67 9.25
C GLN A 21 -10.16 10.84 9.81
N GLU A 22 -10.91 11.76 9.23
CA GLU A 22 -12.36 11.82 9.34
C GLU A 22 -12.97 11.29 8.03
N VAL A 23 -13.85 10.29 8.16
CA VAL A 23 -14.48 9.64 7.02
C VAL A 23 -15.99 9.80 7.11
N ARG A 24 -16.59 10.38 6.08
CA ARG A 24 -18.05 10.43 6.00
C ARG A 24 -18.59 9.04 5.66
N VAL A 25 -19.52 8.56 6.45
CA VAL A 25 -20.13 7.23 6.32
C VAL A 25 -21.63 7.31 6.01
N GLU A 26 -22.33 8.34 6.54
CA GLU A 26 -23.73 8.61 6.24
C GLU A 26 -23.84 9.77 5.24
N PHE A 27 -24.44 9.50 4.07
CA PHE A 27 -24.52 10.45 2.94
C PHE A 27 -25.88 11.12 2.76
N ARG A 28 -26.94 10.61 3.43
CA ARG A 28 -28.30 11.19 3.33
C ARG A 28 -28.39 12.55 4.00
N TYR A 29 -27.62 12.77 5.06
CA TYR A 29 -27.50 14.03 5.75
C TYR A 29 -26.09 14.20 6.33
N ARG A 30 -25.73 15.45 6.64
CA ARG A 30 -24.46 15.80 7.28
C ARG A 30 -24.74 16.29 8.68
N GLN A 31 -24.49 15.45 9.68
CA GLN A 31 -24.67 15.69 11.10
C GLN A 31 -23.33 15.60 11.81
N ALA A 32 -23.00 16.61 12.60
CA ALA A 32 -21.82 16.61 13.46
C ALA A 32 -22.11 15.92 14.81
N ALA A 33 -21.08 15.80 15.66
CA ALA A 33 -21.27 15.31 17.02
C ALA A 33 -22.27 16.15 17.79
N TRP A 34 -23.09 15.48 18.59
CA TRP A 34 -24.10 16.13 19.43
C TRP A 34 -23.45 17.14 20.37
N GLN A 35 -24.02 18.37 20.43
CA GLN A 35 -23.56 19.43 21.30
C GLN A 35 -24.58 19.67 22.44
N PRO A 36 -24.14 19.77 23.70
CA PRO A 36 -25.03 20.18 24.79
C PRO A 36 -25.53 21.62 24.57
N LEU A 37 -26.64 21.96 25.19
CA LEU A 37 -27.32 23.26 24.94
C LEU A 37 -26.43 24.47 25.26
N ASP A 38 -25.60 24.38 26.29
CA ASP A 38 -24.66 25.43 26.71
C ASP A 38 -23.50 25.64 25.70
N ALA A 39 -23.19 24.65 24.89
CA ALA A 39 -22.20 24.74 23.78
C ALA A 39 -22.83 25.29 22.47
N ILE A 40 -24.07 25.81 22.52
CA ILE A 40 -24.72 26.50 21.41
C ILE A 40 -24.96 27.97 21.80
N ALA A 41 -24.60 28.89 20.90
CA ALA A 41 -24.66 30.33 21.16
C ALA A 41 -25.98 30.78 21.78
N PRO A 42 -25.97 31.52 22.90
CA PRO A 42 -27.18 32.00 23.57
C PRO A 42 -28.08 32.82 22.65
N ALA A 43 -27.49 33.63 21.76
CA ALA A 43 -28.23 34.42 20.78
C ALA A 43 -29.07 33.54 19.85
N LEU A 44 -28.53 32.40 19.37
CA LEU A 44 -29.28 31.48 18.50
C LEU A 44 -30.44 30.82 19.25
N ARG A 45 -30.21 30.37 20.49
CA ARG A 45 -31.27 29.78 21.34
C ARG A 45 -32.44 30.74 21.51
N ALA A 46 -32.15 32.01 21.82
CA ALA A 46 -33.15 33.06 21.99
C ALA A 46 -33.90 33.35 20.68
N GLU A 47 -33.20 33.51 19.55
CA GLU A 47 -33.85 33.82 18.27
C GLU A 47 -34.72 32.67 17.76
N VAL A 48 -34.30 31.41 17.98
CA VAL A 48 -35.10 30.23 17.60
C VAL A 48 -36.39 30.16 18.42
N VAL A 49 -36.33 30.27 19.75
CA VAL A 49 -37.51 30.28 20.60
C VAL A 49 -38.44 31.45 20.24
N LYS A 50 -37.90 32.66 20.06
CA LYS A 50 -38.68 33.87 19.72
C LYS A 50 -39.45 33.76 18.40
N HIS A 51 -38.88 33.12 17.38
CA HIS A 51 -39.44 33.09 16.03
C HIS A 51 -40.16 31.80 15.66
N GLU A 52 -39.74 30.65 16.18
CA GLU A 52 -40.38 29.37 15.93
C GLU A 52 -41.47 29.03 16.96
N ASP A 53 -41.28 29.40 18.24
CA ASP A 53 -42.22 29.04 19.31
C ASP A 53 -42.16 30.02 20.50
N ARG A 54 -42.75 31.19 20.32
CA ARG A 54 -42.65 32.31 21.28
C ARG A 54 -43.11 31.98 22.71
N ARG A 55 -43.99 30.98 22.86
CA ARG A 55 -44.50 30.52 24.16
C ARG A 55 -43.98 29.18 24.59
N PHE A 56 -42.84 28.79 24.05
CA PHE A 56 -42.19 27.49 24.28
C PHE A 56 -42.16 27.10 25.76
N GLU A 57 -41.81 28.04 26.64
CA GLU A 57 -41.67 27.78 28.08
C GLU A 57 -43.00 27.56 28.81
N THR A 58 -44.15 27.94 28.19
CA THR A 58 -45.43 28.00 28.89
C THR A 58 -46.46 26.96 28.48
N HIS A 59 -46.20 26.17 27.43
CA HIS A 59 -47.11 25.12 26.96
C HIS A 59 -46.54 23.73 27.12
N GLY A 60 -47.39 22.71 27.18
CA GLY A 60 -47.02 21.28 27.28
C GLY A 60 -46.94 20.60 25.91
N GLY A 61 -46.08 21.08 24.98
CA GLY A 61 -45.83 20.50 23.66
C GLY A 61 -46.76 20.97 22.55
N VAL A 62 -47.93 21.47 22.87
CA VAL A 62 -48.91 22.02 21.92
C VAL A 62 -49.41 23.36 22.41
N ASP A 63 -49.27 24.39 21.61
CA ASP A 63 -49.81 25.71 21.89
C ASP A 63 -51.26 25.85 21.38
N LEU A 64 -52.23 25.55 22.26
CA LEU A 64 -53.65 25.60 21.92
C LEU A 64 -54.12 27.02 21.53
N ARG A 65 -53.55 28.05 22.15
CA ARG A 65 -53.90 29.46 21.81
C ARG A 65 -53.38 29.80 20.39
N ALA A 66 -52.20 29.39 20.03
CA ALA A 66 -51.67 29.57 18.67
C ALA A 66 -52.47 28.78 17.64
N LEU A 67 -52.94 27.57 17.98
CA LEU A 67 -53.79 26.73 17.12
C LEU A 67 -55.15 27.41 16.85
N LEU A 68 -55.82 27.88 17.89
CA LEU A 68 -57.11 28.59 17.76
C LEU A 68 -56.94 29.86 16.94
N HIS A 69 -55.91 30.65 17.20
CA HIS A 69 -55.59 31.85 16.42
C HIS A 69 -55.32 31.59 14.97
N ALA A 70 -54.52 30.53 14.66
CA ALA A 70 -54.23 30.12 13.29
C ALA A 70 -55.48 29.59 12.55
N ALA A 71 -56.36 28.84 13.25
CA ALA A 71 -57.65 28.41 12.70
C ALA A 71 -58.56 29.60 12.34
N TRP A 72 -58.65 30.61 13.23
CA TRP A 72 -59.42 31.81 13.01
C TRP A 72 -58.91 32.67 11.85
N GLN A 73 -57.56 32.86 11.72
CA GLN A 73 -56.92 33.54 10.58
C GLN A 73 -57.11 32.80 9.24
N ASN A 74 -57.05 31.46 9.24
CA ASN A 74 -57.31 30.66 8.03
C ASN A 74 -58.77 30.79 7.55
N LEU A 75 -59.71 30.91 8.47
CA LEU A 75 -61.15 31.19 8.16
C LEU A 75 -61.35 32.56 7.51
N ARG A 76 -60.49 33.55 7.81
CA ARG A 76 -60.56 34.90 7.26
C ARG A 76 -59.77 35.12 5.98
N GLY A 77 -59.14 34.05 5.46
CA GLY A 77 -58.36 34.16 4.22
C GLY A 77 -57.03 34.91 4.35
N GLU A 78 -56.56 35.15 5.58
CA GLU A 78 -55.29 35.80 5.86
C GLU A 78 -54.13 34.81 5.67
N ARG A 79 -52.90 35.33 5.46
CA ARG A 79 -51.69 34.50 5.25
C ARG A 79 -51.56 33.40 6.29
N ARG A 80 -51.47 32.11 5.83
CA ARG A 80 -51.31 30.93 6.68
C ARG A 80 -50.11 31.09 7.62
N ARG A 81 -50.32 31.29 8.90
CA ARG A 81 -49.33 31.17 9.96
C ARG A 81 -49.27 29.72 10.44
N GLY A 82 -48.07 29.16 10.55
CA GLY A 82 -47.87 27.83 11.13
C GLY A 82 -48.08 27.85 12.65
N ALA A 83 -48.93 26.95 13.17
CA ALA A 83 -49.15 26.76 14.60
C ALA A 83 -48.37 25.55 15.16
N SER A 84 -47.27 25.17 14.54
CA SER A 84 -46.44 24.05 14.98
C SER A 84 -45.40 24.52 15.99
N THR A 85 -45.35 23.89 17.16
CA THR A 85 -44.39 24.18 18.22
C THR A 85 -43.02 23.52 17.91
N LEU A 86 -41.97 23.97 18.62
CA LEU A 86 -40.64 23.32 18.56
C LEU A 86 -40.72 21.81 18.89
N THR A 87 -41.52 21.44 19.90
CA THR A 87 -41.72 20.06 20.31
C THR A 87 -42.43 19.23 19.23
N MET A 88 -43.40 19.80 18.51
CA MET A 88 -44.06 19.14 17.38
C MET A 88 -43.10 18.95 16.20
N GLN A 89 -42.25 19.92 15.90
CA GLN A 89 -41.23 19.79 14.87
C GLN A 89 -40.20 18.74 15.26
N LEU A 90 -39.75 18.73 16.52
CA LEU A 90 -38.83 17.69 17.03
C LEU A 90 -39.45 16.30 16.93
N ALA A 91 -40.73 16.10 17.24
CA ALA A 91 -41.39 14.81 17.04
C ALA A 91 -41.32 14.33 15.59
N GLY A 92 -41.44 15.25 14.62
CA GLY A 92 -41.24 14.93 13.19
C GLY A 92 -39.79 14.61 12.79
N PHE A 93 -38.78 15.17 13.49
CA PHE A 93 -37.38 14.84 13.25
C PHE A 93 -36.99 13.47 13.82
N LEU A 94 -37.66 13.05 14.90
CA LEU A 94 -37.42 11.79 15.58
C LEU A 94 -38.13 10.61 14.90
N ASP A 95 -39.30 10.85 14.31
CA ASP A 95 -40.10 9.84 13.61
C ASP A 95 -40.44 10.33 12.18
N PRO A 96 -39.82 9.76 11.14
CA PRO A 96 -40.11 10.12 9.75
C PRO A 96 -41.59 9.96 9.36
N ALA A 97 -42.35 9.08 10.01
CA ALA A 97 -43.78 8.92 9.78
C ALA A 97 -44.60 10.12 10.26
N LEU A 98 -44.02 10.94 11.16
CA LEU A 98 -44.59 12.19 11.66
C LEU A 98 -44.01 13.42 10.95
N ALA A 99 -43.01 13.23 10.07
CA ALA A 99 -42.37 14.33 9.36
C ALA A 99 -43.34 15.08 8.44
N SER A 100 -43.11 16.37 8.25
CA SER A 100 -43.95 17.23 7.44
C SER A 100 -43.80 16.94 5.94
N GLY A 101 -44.85 16.42 5.29
CA GLY A 101 -44.94 16.25 3.83
C GLY A 101 -45.98 17.22 3.24
N ALA A 102 -46.00 17.39 1.90
CA ALA A 102 -46.90 18.29 1.16
C ALA A 102 -48.39 17.95 1.31
N HIS A 103 -48.73 16.73 1.75
CA HIS A 103 -50.12 16.25 1.90
C HIS A 103 -50.38 15.72 3.32
N LYS A 104 -50.21 16.58 4.35
CA LYS A 104 -50.57 16.19 5.72
C LYS A 104 -52.07 16.12 5.88
N THR A 105 -52.54 14.95 6.36
CA THR A 105 -53.90 14.77 6.84
C THR A 105 -54.08 15.42 8.23
N VAL A 106 -55.30 15.70 8.61
CA VAL A 106 -55.64 16.16 9.98
C VAL A 106 -55.18 15.11 11.02
N TRP A 107 -55.23 13.85 10.68
CA TRP A 107 -54.76 12.73 11.51
C TRP A 107 -53.27 12.75 11.77
N ASP A 108 -52.47 13.10 10.78
CA ASP A 108 -51.00 13.20 10.94
C ASP A 108 -50.63 14.34 11.90
N LYS A 109 -51.38 15.44 11.81
CA LYS A 109 -51.21 16.56 12.73
C LYS A 109 -51.59 16.15 14.15
N PHE A 110 -52.67 15.38 14.33
CA PHE A 110 -53.12 14.89 15.63
C PHE A 110 -52.07 13.93 16.24
N ARG A 111 -51.54 12.98 15.43
CA ARG A 111 -50.46 12.10 15.87
C ARG A 111 -49.22 12.87 16.30
N GLN A 112 -48.83 13.89 15.52
CA GLN A 112 -47.71 14.78 15.86
C GLN A 112 -47.94 15.53 17.18
N MET A 113 -49.15 16.03 17.42
CA MET A 113 -49.51 16.69 18.69
C MET A 113 -49.44 15.73 19.88
N ARG A 114 -49.90 14.49 19.72
CA ARG A 114 -49.79 13.46 20.77
C ARG A 114 -48.31 13.14 21.06
N ALA A 115 -47.50 12.89 20.03
CA ALA A 115 -46.08 12.65 20.19
C ALA A 115 -45.35 13.84 20.88
N ALA A 116 -45.72 15.09 20.55
CA ALA A 116 -45.18 16.26 21.21
C ALA A 116 -45.49 16.31 22.71
N ARG A 117 -46.72 15.98 23.10
CA ARG A 117 -47.11 15.87 24.53
C ARG A 117 -46.36 14.76 25.26
N ASP A 118 -46.14 13.62 24.58
CA ASP A 118 -45.39 12.51 25.17
C ASP A 118 -43.90 12.85 25.34
N LEU A 119 -43.32 13.65 24.45
CA LEU A 119 -41.95 14.18 24.61
C LEU A 119 -41.87 15.12 25.81
N GLU A 120 -42.81 16.04 25.99
CA GLU A 120 -42.83 17.00 27.11
C GLU A 120 -43.02 16.35 28.49
N ARG A 121 -43.63 15.14 28.53
CA ARG A 121 -43.70 14.35 29.77
C ARG A 121 -42.37 13.72 30.17
N ARG A 122 -41.48 13.52 29.21
CA ARG A 122 -40.24 12.77 29.40
C ARG A 122 -39.00 13.65 29.41
N LEU A 123 -39.08 14.84 28.84
CA LEU A 123 -37.94 15.72 28.60
C LEU A 123 -38.24 17.13 29.14
N SER A 124 -37.22 17.77 29.70
CA SER A 124 -37.32 19.19 30.06
C SER A 124 -37.28 20.07 28.81
N LYS A 125 -37.72 21.33 28.95
CA LYS A 125 -37.65 22.36 27.89
C LYS A 125 -36.22 22.51 27.34
N ALA A 126 -35.23 22.54 28.22
CA ALA A 126 -33.82 22.60 27.82
C ALA A 126 -33.40 21.38 26.98
N GLN A 127 -33.83 20.17 27.36
CA GLN A 127 -33.52 18.95 26.59
C GLN A 127 -34.24 18.91 25.23
N ILE A 128 -35.48 19.44 25.15
CA ILE A 128 -36.23 19.56 23.90
C ILE A 128 -35.54 20.55 22.96
N LEU A 129 -35.14 21.73 23.46
CA LEU A 129 -34.44 22.74 22.66
C LEU A 129 -33.07 22.24 22.21
N GLU A 130 -32.33 21.56 23.09
CA GLU A 130 -31.05 20.90 22.74
C GLU A 130 -31.24 19.91 21.59
N ALA A 131 -32.20 19.00 21.71
CA ALA A 131 -32.49 18.01 20.70
C ALA A 131 -32.94 18.66 19.38
N TYR A 132 -33.77 19.68 19.44
CA TYR A 132 -34.21 20.43 18.28
C TYR A 132 -33.01 21.05 17.54
N LEU A 133 -32.14 21.76 18.24
CA LEU A 133 -30.97 22.43 17.64
C LEU A 133 -29.94 21.45 17.08
N ASN A 134 -29.88 20.22 17.60
CA ASN A 134 -29.00 19.16 17.07
C ASN A 134 -29.60 18.40 15.88
N LEU A 135 -30.94 18.43 15.68
CA LEU A 135 -31.62 17.61 14.68
C LEU A 135 -32.33 18.40 13.58
N ALA A 136 -32.54 19.72 13.77
CA ALA A 136 -33.23 20.56 12.79
C ALA A 136 -32.52 20.52 11.42
N PRO A 137 -33.25 20.35 10.31
CA PRO A 137 -32.67 20.43 8.97
C PRO A 137 -32.30 21.88 8.64
N PHE A 138 -31.13 22.03 8.04
CA PHE A 138 -30.65 23.28 7.48
C PHE A 138 -30.46 23.14 5.96
N ARG A 139 -29.68 24.03 5.34
CA ARG A 139 -29.48 24.06 3.90
C ARG A 139 -28.80 22.79 3.37
N GLY A 140 -29.31 22.28 2.24
CA GLY A 140 -28.80 21.07 1.60
C GLY A 140 -28.96 19.84 2.51
N GLU A 141 -27.88 19.20 2.80
CA GLU A 141 -27.80 17.99 3.63
C GLU A 141 -27.51 18.26 5.11
N LEU A 142 -27.30 19.54 5.50
CA LEU A 142 -26.92 19.92 6.86
C LEU A 142 -28.03 19.62 7.86
N ARG A 143 -27.69 18.92 8.94
CA ARG A 143 -28.56 18.56 10.03
C ARG A 143 -27.95 19.00 11.37
N GLY A 144 -28.68 19.83 12.11
CA GLY A 144 -28.25 20.41 13.37
C GLY A 144 -27.31 21.61 13.23
N VAL A 145 -27.37 22.50 14.23
CA VAL A 145 -26.48 23.66 14.34
C VAL A 145 -25.02 23.30 14.38
N PRO A 146 -24.60 22.19 15.05
CA PRO A 146 -23.19 21.78 15.05
C PRO A 146 -22.61 21.49 13.66
N ALA A 147 -23.43 21.09 12.69
CA ALA A 147 -23.03 20.90 11.31
C ALA A 147 -23.21 22.20 10.48
N ALA A 148 -24.28 22.95 10.74
CA ALA A 148 -24.62 24.15 9.97
C ALA A 148 -23.68 25.34 10.24
N ALA A 149 -23.27 25.56 11.50
CA ALA A 149 -22.40 26.67 11.86
C ALA A 149 -21.02 26.61 11.19
N PRO A 150 -20.27 25.48 11.23
CA PRO A 150 -19.00 25.37 10.52
C PRO A 150 -19.15 25.43 8.99
N ALA A 151 -20.21 24.79 8.45
CA ALA A 151 -20.42 24.74 7.01
C ALA A 151 -20.81 26.08 6.40
N LEU A 152 -21.60 26.88 7.09
CA LEU A 152 -22.13 28.16 6.59
C LEU A 152 -21.28 29.38 6.99
N PHE A 153 -20.62 29.33 8.15
CA PHE A 153 -19.89 30.47 8.70
C PHE A 153 -18.42 30.19 9.06
N GLY A 154 -17.94 28.96 8.92
CA GLY A 154 -16.58 28.58 9.34
C GLY A 154 -16.35 28.66 10.85
N LYS A 155 -17.40 28.63 11.68
CA LYS A 155 -17.37 28.84 13.13
C LYS A 155 -17.98 27.68 13.91
N ARG A 156 -17.56 27.52 15.15
CA ARG A 156 -18.21 26.59 16.08
C ARG A 156 -19.61 27.11 16.47
N ALA A 157 -20.46 26.20 16.91
CA ALA A 157 -21.85 26.53 17.29
C ALA A 157 -21.97 27.54 18.46
N ASP A 158 -20.97 27.57 19.36
CA ASP A 158 -20.90 28.51 20.49
C ASP A 158 -20.38 29.92 20.10
N ALA A 159 -19.71 30.03 18.96
CA ALA A 159 -19.05 31.26 18.48
C ALA A 159 -19.87 32.08 17.46
N LEU A 160 -21.15 31.74 17.29
CA LEU A 160 -22.05 32.47 16.38
C LEU A 160 -22.35 33.88 16.90
N SER A 161 -22.20 34.87 16.02
CA SER A 161 -22.61 36.24 16.28
C SER A 161 -24.14 36.40 16.25
N ASN A 162 -24.65 37.52 16.74
CA ASN A 162 -26.09 37.81 16.73
C ASN A 162 -26.69 37.82 15.32
N ASP A 163 -25.96 38.32 14.31
CA ASP A 163 -26.44 38.35 12.92
C ASP A 163 -26.46 36.96 12.29
N GLU A 164 -25.45 36.11 12.58
CA GLU A 164 -25.42 34.70 12.15
C GLU A 164 -26.52 33.88 12.83
N ALA A 165 -26.79 34.14 14.11
CA ALA A 165 -27.88 33.52 14.86
C ALA A 165 -29.25 33.83 14.24
N VAL A 166 -29.49 35.10 13.91
CA VAL A 166 -30.73 35.54 13.25
C VAL A 166 -30.88 34.90 11.87
N LEU A 167 -29.79 34.77 11.10
CA LEU A 167 -29.80 34.12 9.79
C LEU A 167 -30.13 32.63 9.90
N LEU A 168 -29.55 31.90 10.86
CA LEU A 168 -29.88 30.50 11.09
C LEU A 168 -31.33 30.31 11.52
N ALA A 169 -31.82 31.14 12.44
CA ALA A 169 -33.25 31.14 12.83
C ALA A 169 -34.15 31.45 11.62
N ALA A 170 -33.75 32.39 10.76
CA ALA A 170 -34.49 32.73 9.55
C ALA A 170 -34.45 31.62 8.47
N LEU A 171 -33.50 30.72 8.53
CA LEU A 171 -33.37 29.59 7.58
C LEU A 171 -34.30 28.41 7.94
N LEU A 172 -34.59 28.19 9.23
CA LEU A 172 -35.37 27.03 9.72
C LEU A 172 -36.74 26.83 9.05
N PRO A 173 -37.58 27.87 8.83
CA PRO A 173 -38.89 27.68 8.22
C PRO A 173 -38.83 27.24 6.74
N ALA A 174 -37.73 27.48 6.06
CA ALA A 174 -37.52 27.10 4.66
C ALA A 174 -36.01 26.86 4.40
N PRO A 175 -35.49 25.67 4.74
CA PRO A 175 -34.07 25.36 4.67
C PRO A 175 -33.45 25.50 3.27
N GLN A 176 -34.24 25.35 2.21
CA GLN A 176 -33.80 25.44 0.83
C GLN A 176 -34.04 26.82 0.16
N ALA A 177 -34.45 27.82 0.94
CA ALA A 177 -34.65 29.17 0.41
C ALA A 177 -33.32 29.79 -0.06
N ASP A 178 -33.39 30.64 -1.07
CA ASP A 178 -32.26 31.42 -1.57
C ASP A 178 -31.79 32.49 -0.55
N ALA A 179 -30.57 33.00 -0.76
CA ALA A 179 -29.97 33.99 0.15
C ALA A 179 -30.82 35.25 0.31
N ALA A 180 -31.43 35.72 -0.75
CA ALA A 180 -32.23 36.94 -0.72
C ALA A 180 -33.48 36.77 0.14
N ARG A 181 -34.19 35.63 0.03
CA ARG A 181 -35.36 35.32 0.86
C ARG A 181 -35.02 35.15 2.33
N VAL A 182 -33.91 34.45 2.63
CA VAL A 182 -33.45 34.27 4.01
C VAL A 182 -33.01 35.61 4.61
N ALA A 183 -32.25 36.43 3.89
CA ALA A 183 -31.84 37.75 4.34
C ALA A 183 -33.06 38.68 4.61
N ALA A 184 -34.04 38.68 3.69
CA ALA A 184 -35.29 39.48 3.90
C ALA A 184 -36.05 39.02 5.14
N ARG A 185 -36.07 37.71 5.45
CA ARG A 185 -36.69 37.18 6.69
C ARG A 185 -35.86 37.56 7.91
N ALA A 186 -34.53 37.46 7.84
CA ALA A 186 -33.63 37.85 8.91
C ALA A 186 -33.74 39.35 9.23
N CYS A 187 -33.88 40.23 8.23
CA CYS A 187 -34.13 41.64 8.43
C CYS A 187 -35.39 41.89 9.23
N ARG A 188 -36.50 41.19 8.93
CA ARG A 188 -37.75 41.29 9.70
C ARG A 188 -37.60 40.74 11.12
N TYR A 189 -36.90 39.65 11.31
CA TYR A 189 -36.67 39.03 12.63
C TYR A 189 -35.88 39.95 13.54
N ALA A 190 -34.86 40.59 13.01
CA ALA A 190 -33.99 41.52 13.74
C ALA A 190 -34.61 42.92 13.90
N ALA A 191 -35.78 43.22 13.29
CA ALA A 191 -36.31 44.58 13.14
C ALA A 191 -35.21 45.56 12.67
N ALA A 192 -34.42 45.13 11.68
CA ALA A 192 -33.17 45.74 11.29
C ALA A 192 -33.37 47.01 10.46
N ASP A 193 -32.54 48.02 10.69
CA ASP A 193 -32.39 49.18 9.82
C ASP A 193 -31.77 48.82 8.47
N ALA A 194 -31.69 49.77 7.53
CA ALA A 194 -31.16 49.54 6.19
C ALA A 194 -29.70 49.07 6.21
N THR A 195 -28.88 49.58 7.14
CA THR A 195 -27.46 49.24 7.27
C THR A 195 -27.29 47.78 7.72
N ARG A 196 -27.99 47.38 8.76
CA ARG A 196 -27.98 46.02 9.26
C ARG A 196 -28.56 45.03 8.24
N CYS A 197 -29.63 45.41 7.52
CA CYS A 197 -30.20 44.60 6.46
C CYS A 197 -29.21 44.37 5.31
N THR A 198 -28.43 45.37 4.91
CA THR A 198 -27.40 45.25 3.92
C THR A 198 -26.32 44.26 4.38
N ARG A 199 -25.90 44.34 5.65
CA ARG A 199 -24.93 43.41 6.24
C ARG A 199 -25.48 41.98 6.30
N LEU A 200 -26.72 41.76 6.71
CA LEU A 200 -27.38 40.44 6.73
C LEU A 200 -27.49 39.83 5.33
N ARG A 201 -27.75 40.64 4.30
CA ARG A 201 -27.78 40.17 2.90
C ARG A 201 -26.40 39.67 2.44
N ARG A 202 -25.36 40.47 2.65
CA ARG A 202 -23.97 40.06 2.30
C ARG A 202 -23.56 38.80 3.06
N LEU A 203 -23.89 38.68 4.32
CA LEU A 203 -23.61 37.53 5.16
C LEU A 203 -24.34 36.27 4.65
N ALA A 204 -25.62 36.39 4.24
CA ALA A 204 -26.35 35.27 3.65
C ALA A 204 -25.78 34.84 2.30
N GLU A 205 -25.40 35.80 1.45
CA GLU A 205 -24.76 35.52 0.15
C GLU A 205 -23.44 34.79 0.35
N ALA A 206 -22.57 35.26 1.25
CA ALA A 206 -21.29 34.62 1.58
C ALA A 206 -21.47 33.20 2.15
N ALA A 207 -22.41 33.05 3.12
CA ALA A 207 -22.70 31.74 3.73
C ALA A 207 -23.22 30.72 2.72
N PHE A 208 -23.95 31.15 1.69
CA PHE A 208 -24.56 30.26 0.70
C PHE A 208 -23.70 30.05 -0.53
N ALA A 209 -22.64 30.81 -0.71
CA ALA A 209 -21.63 30.60 -1.78
C ALA A 209 -20.82 29.32 -1.59
N GLY A 210 -20.93 28.64 -0.45
CA GLY A 210 -20.32 27.32 -0.23
C GLY A 210 -18.79 27.34 -0.07
N THR A 211 -18.20 28.50 0.27
CA THR A 211 -16.75 28.70 0.32
C THR A 211 -16.06 28.21 1.59
N HIS A 212 -16.81 27.80 2.60
CA HIS A 212 -16.22 27.23 3.81
C HIS A 212 -15.94 25.74 3.62
N ALA A 213 -14.88 25.42 2.86
CA ALA A 213 -14.26 24.10 2.93
C ALA A 213 -13.90 23.85 4.41
N GLN A 214 -14.27 22.71 4.94
CA GLN A 214 -13.82 22.33 6.29
C GLN A 214 -12.29 22.20 6.23
N THR A 215 -11.58 23.30 6.49
CA THR A 215 -10.13 23.33 6.67
C THR A 215 -9.84 22.64 8.00
N GLY A 216 -9.09 21.56 7.96
CA GLY A 216 -8.61 20.89 9.16
C GLY A 216 -9.08 19.46 9.39
N VAL A 217 -9.76 18.84 8.43
CA VAL A 217 -10.04 17.40 8.49
C VAL A 217 -8.75 16.67 8.20
N ALA A 218 -8.27 15.88 9.17
CA ALA A 218 -7.14 15.01 8.97
C ALA A 218 -7.45 13.99 7.86
N ASP A 219 -6.59 13.89 6.84
CA ASP A 219 -6.68 12.91 5.75
C ASP A 219 -5.29 12.29 5.52
N ASP A 220 -4.68 11.84 6.62
CA ASP A 220 -3.33 11.29 6.60
C ASP A 220 -3.31 9.80 6.19
N ALA A 221 -4.49 9.13 6.15
CA ALA A 221 -4.58 7.70 5.88
C ALA A 221 -5.83 7.33 5.06
N PRO A 222 -6.00 7.87 3.83
CA PRO A 222 -7.25 7.78 3.05
C PRO A 222 -7.66 6.35 2.70
N HIS A 223 -6.73 5.40 2.59
CA HIS A 223 -7.00 4.00 2.23
C HIS A 223 -7.45 3.13 3.41
N LEU A 224 -7.24 3.59 4.65
CA LEU A 224 -7.54 2.77 5.83
C LEU A 224 -9.03 2.60 6.11
N ALA A 225 -9.85 3.57 5.75
CA ALA A 225 -11.30 3.55 6.02
C ALA A 225 -11.97 2.26 5.50
N ALA A 226 -11.57 1.82 4.31
CA ALA A 226 -12.09 0.61 3.69
C ALA A 226 -11.77 -0.68 4.46
N GLN A 227 -10.74 -0.67 5.31
CA GLN A 227 -10.30 -1.84 6.07
C GLN A 227 -11.13 -2.08 7.35
N PHE A 228 -11.98 -1.12 7.77
CA PHE A 228 -12.62 -1.16 9.09
C PHE A 228 -14.15 -1.31 9.08
N GLY A 229 -14.82 -1.30 7.92
CA GLY A 229 -16.29 -1.39 7.88
C GLY A 229 -16.97 -0.34 8.79
N LEU A 230 -16.56 0.91 8.70
CA LEU A 230 -16.93 2.00 9.60
C LEU A 230 -18.43 2.24 9.63
N LYS A 231 -18.97 2.57 10.83
CA LYS A 231 -20.35 2.99 11.04
C LYS A 231 -20.41 4.47 11.43
N PRO A 232 -21.54 5.17 11.19
CA PRO A 232 -21.72 6.53 11.64
C PRO A 232 -21.39 6.70 13.13
N GLY A 233 -20.59 7.69 13.46
CA GLY A 233 -20.15 7.96 14.82
C GLY A 233 -19.09 7.03 15.40
N ALA A 234 -18.58 6.07 14.62
CA ALA A 234 -17.52 5.20 15.09
C ALA A 234 -16.21 5.98 15.30
N VAL A 235 -15.51 5.64 16.37
CA VAL A 235 -14.15 6.11 16.68
C VAL A 235 -13.28 4.87 16.81
N VAL A 236 -12.39 4.69 15.83
CA VAL A 236 -11.52 3.51 15.75
C VAL A 236 -10.08 3.93 16.04
N ARG A 237 -9.48 3.36 17.08
CA ARG A 237 -8.05 3.50 17.34
C ARG A 237 -7.28 2.49 16.49
N THR A 238 -6.28 2.98 15.76
CA THR A 238 -5.38 2.15 14.94
C THR A 238 -4.04 1.92 15.63
N THR A 239 -3.18 1.12 15.02
CA THR A 239 -1.80 0.91 15.46
C THR A 239 -0.80 1.89 14.86
N LEU A 240 -1.25 2.76 13.95
CA LEU A 240 -0.41 3.73 13.27
C LEU A 240 0.17 4.77 14.21
N ASP A 241 1.27 5.36 13.81
CA ASP A 241 1.87 6.54 14.40
C ASP A 241 1.66 7.73 13.47
N ALA A 242 0.89 8.72 13.88
CA ALA A 242 0.48 9.84 13.03
C ALA A 242 1.67 10.69 12.54
N ALA A 243 2.73 10.83 13.36
CA ALA A 243 3.92 11.56 12.96
C ALA A 243 4.70 10.79 11.89
N LEU A 244 4.95 9.50 12.14
CA LEU A 244 5.61 8.63 11.17
C LEU A 244 4.82 8.52 9.86
N GLN A 245 3.49 8.41 9.94
CA GLN A 245 2.61 8.35 8.77
C GLN A 245 2.82 9.57 7.85
N ARG A 246 2.82 10.78 8.43
CA ARG A 246 3.05 12.02 7.69
C ARG A 246 4.47 12.12 7.13
N ASP A 247 5.47 11.68 7.90
CA ASP A 247 6.87 11.71 7.48
C ASP A 247 7.11 10.76 6.32
N VAL A 248 6.62 9.52 6.39
CA VAL A 248 6.71 8.53 5.31
C VAL A 248 5.98 9.00 4.04
N GLN A 249 4.80 9.62 4.19
CA GLN A 249 4.09 10.20 3.05
C GLN A 249 4.92 11.31 2.37
N ARG A 250 5.57 12.19 3.16
CA ARG A 250 6.45 13.23 2.61
C ARG A 250 7.67 12.67 1.91
N VAL A 251 8.28 11.62 2.46
CA VAL A 251 9.40 10.91 1.83
C VAL A 251 8.97 10.34 0.47
N LEU A 252 7.83 9.63 0.42
CA LEU A 252 7.31 9.08 -0.84
C LEU A 252 7.06 10.19 -1.86
N ASP A 253 6.34 11.25 -1.47
CA ASP A 253 6.00 12.37 -2.36
C ASP A 253 7.25 13.07 -2.91
N ALA A 254 8.28 13.29 -2.07
CA ALA A 254 9.52 13.93 -2.45
C ALA A 254 10.34 13.05 -3.42
N GLN A 255 10.52 11.77 -3.11
CA GLN A 255 11.30 10.86 -3.94
C GLN A 255 10.66 10.64 -5.32
N LEU A 256 9.33 10.48 -5.37
CA LEU A 256 8.63 10.33 -6.66
C LEU A 256 8.64 11.62 -7.49
N ALA A 257 8.75 12.80 -6.86
CA ALA A 257 8.91 14.05 -7.58
C ALA A 257 10.24 14.12 -8.36
N HIS A 258 11.29 13.45 -7.89
CA HIS A 258 12.58 13.35 -8.60
C HIS A 258 12.59 12.35 -9.76
N LEU A 259 11.57 11.47 -9.84
CA LEU A 259 11.48 10.41 -10.85
C LEU A 259 10.52 10.72 -12.00
N GLN A 260 10.04 11.95 -12.12
CA GLN A 260 9.03 12.32 -13.13
C GLN A 260 9.50 12.08 -14.57
N ASP A 261 10.77 12.26 -14.87
CA ASP A 261 11.35 11.99 -16.19
C ASP A 261 11.36 10.48 -16.55
N GLY A 262 11.20 9.62 -15.55
CA GLY A 262 11.13 8.17 -15.70
C GLY A 262 9.72 7.61 -15.92
N ASP A 263 8.70 8.43 -16.16
CA ASP A 263 7.28 8.04 -16.24
C ASP A 263 6.80 7.30 -14.98
N VAL A 264 7.13 7.84 -13.80
CA VAL A 264 6.74 7.27 -12.49
C VAL A 264 5.69 8.16 -11.83
N GLU A 265 4.51 7.62 -11.58
CA GLU A 265 3.42 8.38 -10.96
C GLU A 265 3.07 7.91 -9.54
N ASP A 266 3.25 6.62 -9.23
CA ASP A 266 2.66 6.01 -8.05
C ASP A 266 3.69 5.30 -7.18
N GLY A 267 3.33 5.13 -5.91
CA GLY A 267 4.12 4.37 -4.95
C GLY A 267 3.35 4.10 -3.68
N ALA A 268 3.79 3.09 -2.94
CA ALA A 268 3.21 2.71 -1.66
C ALA A 268 4.29 2.32 -0.66
N VAL A 269 4.04 2.57 0.63
CA VAL A 269 4.94 2.23 1.73
C VAL A 269 4.19 1.59 2.88
N LEU A 270 4.72 0.52 3.41
CA LEU A 270 4.22 -0.15 4.59
C LEU A 270 5.34 -0.32 5.63
N VAL A 271 5.08 0.08 6.87
CA VAL A 271 5.99 -0.09 8.00
C VAL A 271 5.35 -0.99 9.05
N LEU A 272 6.03 -2.10 9.36
CA LEU A 272 5.62 -3.06 10.39
C LEU A 272 6.58 -3.06 11.57
N ASP A 273 6.07 -3.12 12.76
CA ASP A 273 6.80 -3.45 13.97
C ASP A 273 7.05 -4.96 14.01
N ASN A 274 8.32 -5.37 14.09
CA ASN A 274 8.67 -6.78 13.98
C ASN A 274 8.08 -7.63 15.12
N ALA A 275 8.17 -7.14 16.34
CA ALA A 275 7.75 -7.90 17.51
C ALA A 275 6.24 -8.11 17.58
N SER A 276 5.47 -7.04 17.38
CA SER A 276 4.02 -7.09 17.55
C SER A 276 3.25 -7.42 16.28
N GLY A 277 3.79 -7.11 15.09
CA GLY A 277 3.05 -7.12 13.81
C GLY A 277 2.16 -5.89 13.61
N ALA A 278 2.24 -4.90 14.49
CA ALA A 278 1.49 -3.67 14.36
C ALA A 278 1.95 -2.84 13.16
N VAL A 279 1.01 -2.35 12.37
CA VAL A 279 1.30 -1.39 11.30
C VAL A 279 1.58 -0.03 11.91
N ARG A 280 2.76 0.55 11.63
CA ARG A 280 3.17 1.86 12.13
C ARG A 280 2.95 2.99 11.12
N ALA A 281 3.06 2.68 9.81
CA ALA A 281 2.69 3.58 8.73
C ALA A 281 2.09 2.78 7.57
N TYR A 282 1.10 3.37 6.90
CA TYR A 282 0.36 2.79 5.78
C TYR A 282 0.11 3.87 4.73
N VAL A 283 0.95 3.94 3.74
CA VAL A 283 0.85 4.90 2.63
C VAL A 283 0.48 4.14 1.36
N GLY A 284 -0.78 4.25 0.94
CA GLY A 284 -1.31 3.50 -0.20
C GLY A 284 -1.06 4.17 -1.54
N SER A 285 -0.81 5.48 -1.57
CA SER A 285 -0.51 6.20 -2.80
C SER A 285 0.24 7.52 -2.54
N ARG A 286 0.83 8.07 -3.60
CA ARG A 286 1.32 9.46 -3.63
C ARG A 286 0.14 10.43 -3.53
N ARG A 287 0.28 11.56 -2.80
CA ARG A 287 -0.80 12.57 -2.68
C ARG A 287 -1.20 13.20 -4.01
N ALA A 288 -0.24 13.42 -4.90
CA ALA A 288 -0.45 14.01 -6.22
C ALA A 288 -0.80 12.96 -7.30
N SER A 289 -1.04 11.68 -6.95
CA SER A 289 -1.44 10.65 -7.90
C SER A 289 -2.81 10.95 -8.53
N ARG A 290 -2.92 10.75 -9.83
CA ARG A 290 -4.20 10.81 -10.55
C ARG A 290 -5.15 9.68 -10.13
N GLN A 291 -4.60 8.58 -9.63
CA GLN A 291 -5.31 7.40 -9.16
C GLN A 291 -5.19 7.25 -7.63
N ARG A 292 -5.19 8.35 -6.89
CA ARG A 292 -4.97 8.41 -5.43
C ARG A 292 -5.90 7.53 -4.58
N PHE A 293 -6.99 7.02 -5.15
CA PHE A 293 -7.91 6.12 -4.47
C PHE A 293 -7.55 4.64 -4.62
N VAL A 294 -6.56 4.31 -5.46
CA VAL A 294 -6.03 2.95 -5.55
C VAL A 294 -5.14 2.71 -4.33
N ASP A 295 -5.42 1.63 -3.64
CA ASP A 295 -4.61 1.21 -2.48
C ASP A 295 -3.42 0.36 -2.94
N GLY A 296 -2.27 0.99 -3.14
CA GLY A 296 -1.04 0.33 -3.57
C GLY A 296 -0.45 -0.65 -2.55
N VAL A 297 -0.91 -0.60 -1.28
CA VAL A 297 -0.51 -1.61 -0.29
C VAL A 297 -1.24 -2.94 -0.52
N ARG A 298 -2.44 -2.89 -1.09
CA ARG A 298 -3.28 -4.08 -1.36
C ARG A 298 -3.34 -4.46 -2.83
N ALA A 299 -2.91 -3.59 -3.74
CA ALA A 299 -2.91 -3.89 -5.16
C ALA A 299 -1.94 -5.03 -5.52
N PRO A 300 -2.39 -6.10 -6.20
CA PRO A 300 -1.53 -7.18 -6.64
C PRO A 300 -0.54 -6.68 -7.71
N ARG A 301 0.74 -7.00 -7.54
CA ARG A 301 1.83 -6.61 -8.44
C ARG A 301 2.87 -7.72 -8.53
N GLN A 302 3.54 -7.85 -9.67
CA GLN A 302 4.57 -8.86 -9.86
C GLN A 302 5.71 -8.69 -8.85
N ALA A 303 5.99 -9.75 -8.07
CA ALA A 303 6.95 -9.72 -6.96
C ALA A 303 8.41 -9.49 -7.41
N GLY A 304 8.77 -9.94 -8.61
CA GLY A 304 10.14 -9.87 -9.09
C GLY A 304 11.11 -10.58 -8.14
N SER A 305 12.34 -10.12 -8.11
CA SER A 305 13.41 -10.73 -7.30
C SER A 305 13.22 -10.70 -5.79
N THR A 306 12.13 -10.15 -5.27
CA THR A 306 11.85 -10.13 -3.82
C THR A 306 11.57 -11.52 -3.25
N LEU A 307 11.24 -12.51 -4.06
CA LEU A 307 10.98 -13.88 -3.60
C LEU A 307 12.27 -14.71 -3.42
N LYS A 308 13.40 -14.30 -4.00
CA LYS A 308 14.67 -15.04 -3.94
C LYS A 308 15.15 -15.39 -2.52
N PRO A 309 15.05 -14.51 -1.50
CA PRO A 309 15.48 -14.87 -0.15
C PRO A 309 14.79 -16.12 0.40
N PHE A 310 13.51 -16.31 0.10
CA PHE A 310 12.74 -17.47 0.56
C PHE A 310 13.14 -18.76 -0.17
N LEU A 311 13.53 -18.65 -1.45
CA LEU A 311 14.05 -19.77 -2.22
C LEU A 311 15.41 -20.23 -1.68
N TYR A 312 16.32 -19.31 -1.44
CA TYR A 312 17.64 -19.66 -0.89
C TYR A 312 17.52 -20.16 0.55
N ALA A 313 16.62 -19.62 1.37
CA ALA A 313 16.35 -20.16 2.70
C ALA A 313 15.90 -21.63 2.63
N LEU A 314 15.00 -21.97 1.70
CA LEU A 314 14.56 -23.35 1.47
C LEU A 314 15.71 -24.27 1.07
N ALA A 315 16.56 -23.85 0.13
CA ALA A 315 17.71 -24.65 -0.32
C ALA A 315 18.76 -24.87 0.79
N LEU A 316 18.94 -23.87 1.69
CA LEU A 316 19.80 -24.01 2.87
C LEU A 316 19.21 -24.99 3.89
N GLU A 317 17.91 -24.91 4.19
CA GLU A 317 17.21 -25.85 5.10
C GLU A 317 17.29 -27.30 4.59
N GLN A 318 17.08 -27.49 3.30
CA GLN A 318 17.21 -28.80 2.65
C GLN A 318 18.65 -29.31 2.59
N ARG A 319 19.64 -28.48 3.03
CA ARG A 319 21.09 -28.78 2.97
C ARG A 319 21.60 -29.08 1.56
N ILE A 320 20.88 -28.63 0.54
CA ILE A 320 21.28 -28.71 -0.87
C ILE A 320 22.38 -27.70 -1.17
N LEU A 321 22.29 -26.51 -0.54
CA LEU A 321 23.25 -25.43 -0.68
C LEU A 321 23.76 -24.95 0.69
N THR A 322 24.93 -24.32 0.66
CA THR A 322 25.48 -23.49 1.74
C THR A 322 25.78 -22.10 1.20
N ALA A 323 26.04 -21.11 2.05
CA ALA A 323 26.43 -19.77 1.61
C ALA A 323 27.68 -19.76 0.70
N ALA A 324 28.59 -20.72 0.90
CA ALA A 324 29.81 -20.90 0.12
C ALA A 324 29.63 -21.79 -1.12
N SER A 325 28.51 -22.48 -1.29
CA SER A 325 28.25 -23.34 -2.46
C SER A 325 28.38 -22.55 -3.76
N ILE A 326 29.03 -23.13 -4.75
CA ILE A 326 29.24 -22.50 -6.04
C ILE A 326 28.07 -22.83 -6.96
N LEU A 327 27.45 -21.81 -7.50
CA LEU A 327 26.44 -21.87 -8.54
C LEU A 327 27.02 -21.41 -9.87
N ASP A 328 26.44 -21.90 -10.93
CA ASP A 328 26.82 -21.55 -12.28
C ASP A 328 25.92 -20.46 -12.85
N ASP A 329 26.49 -19.29 -13.14
CA ASP A 329 25.85 -18.17 -13.81
C ASP A 329 26.28 -18.13 -15.28
N SER A 330 25.95 -19.18 -16.02
CA SER A 330 26.15 -19.29 -17.48
C SER A 330 24.79 -19.47 -18.17
N PRO A 331 24.68 -19.18 -19.47
CA PRO A 331 23.45 -19.38 -20.23
C PRO A 331 22.87 -20.78 -20.03
N VAL A 332 21.58 -20.86 -19.84
CA VAL A 332 20.83 -22.11 -19.69
C VAL A 332 19.51 -22.01 -20.45
N ALA A 333 19.16 -23.06 -21.17
CA ALA A 333 17.86 -23.20 -21.82
C ALA A 333 17.14 -24.39 -21.18
N LEU A 334 15.95 -24.13 -20.63
CA LEU A 334 15.15 -25.14 -19.94
C LEU A 334 13.92 -25.46 -20.80
N ALA A 335 13.68 -26.73 -21.04
CA ALA A 335 12.49 -27.18 -21.75
C ALA A 335 11.26 -26.97 -20.86
N THR A 336 10.21 -26.36 -21.41
CA THR A 336 8.90 -26.19 -20.77
C THR A 336 7.81 -26.66 -21.75
N PRO A 337 6.61 -26.96 -21.28
CA PRO A 337 5.49 -27.31 -22.17
C PRO A 337 5.19 -26.25 -23.25
N SER A 338 5.47 -24.97 -22.96
CA SER A 338 5.26 -23.84 -23.87
C SER A 338 6.47 -23.48 -24.73
N GLY A 339 7.58 -24.24 -24.65
CA GLY A 339 8.80 -23.98 -25.41
C GLY A 339 10.04 -23.91 -24.53
N GLN A 340 11.07 -23.23 -24.99
CA GLN A 340 12.29 -23.06 -24.23
C GLN A 340 12.24 -21.81 -23.35
N TYR A 341 12.53 -21.97 -22.06
CA TYR A 341 12.73 -20.88 -21.12
C TYR A 341 14.21 -20.58 -20.97
N VAL A 342 14.63 -19.37 -21.35
CA VAL A 342 16.03 -18.93 -21.31
C VAL A 342 16.14 -17.73 -20.36
N PRO A 343 16.45 -17.95 -19.08
CA PRO A 343 16.62 -16.86 -18.13
C PRO A 343 17.86 -16.03 -18.42
N GLN A 344 17.77 -14.72 -18.26
CA GLN A 344 18.89 -13.78 -18.40
C GLN A 344 19.06 -12.96 -17.13
N ASN A 345 20.29 -12.56 -16.82
CA ASN A 345 20.54 -11.57 -15.77
C ASN A 345 20.03 -10.19 -16.21
N TYR A 346 19.77 -9.30 -15.24
CA TYR A 346 19.23 -7.96 -15.50
C TYR A 346 20.11 -7.15 -16.45
N ASP A 347 21.43 -7.22 -16.29
CA ASP A 347 22.44 -6.53 -17.10
C ASP A 347 22.89 -7.35 -18.35
N ARG A 348 22.25 -8.51 -18.58
CA ARG A 348 22.57 -9.46 -19.66
C ARG A 348 24.00 -10.01 -19.64
N HIS A 349 24.73 -9.83 -18.54
CA HIS A 349 26.06 -10.37 -18.36
C HIS A 349 26.02 -11.62 -17.48
N PHE A 350 26.79 -12.65 -17.87
CA PHE A 350 26.98 -13.86 -17.09
C PHE A 350 28.32 -13.80 -16.37
N ARG A 351 28.35 -14.24 -15.13
CA ARG A 351 29.52 -14.14 -14.25
C ARG A 351 30.23 -15.48 -14.05
N GLY A 352 29.76 -16.52 -14.72
CA GLY A 352 30.30 -17.86 -14.58
C GLY A 352 30.05 -18.42 -13.17
N ARG A 353 31.10 -18.82 -12.49
CA ARG A 353 31.02 -19.45 -11.16
C ARG A 353 30.91 -18.38 -10.07
N VAL A 354 29.81 -18.39 -9.36
CA VAL A 354 29.56 -17.48 -8.23
C VAL A 354 29.16 -18.28 -6.99
N ASN A 355 29.50 -17.81 -5.81
CA ASN A 355 28.97 -18.43 -4.59
C ASN A 355 27.52 -17.97 -4.31
N VAL A 356 26.82 -18.70 -3.46
CA VAL A 356 25.43 -18.41 -3.07
C VAL A 356 25.32 -17.01 -2.45
N ARG A 357 26.29 -16.57 -1.64
CA ARG A 357 26.33 -15.22 -1.07
C ARG A 357 26.26 -14.15 -2.17
N THR A 358 27.14 -14.20 -3.13
CA THR A 358 27.20 -13.28 -4.26
C THR A 358 25.94 -13.37 -5.13
N ALA A 359 25.46 -14.60 -5.40
CA ALA A 359 24.28 -14.83 -6.23
C ALA A 359 23.02 -14.20 -5.64
N LEU A 360 22.78 -14.37 -4.34
CA LEU A 360 21.60 -13.81 -3.64
C LEU A 360 21.76 -12.31 -3.42
N ALA A 361 22.90 -11.85 -2.90
CA ALA A 361 23.15 -10.44 -2.65
C ALA A 361 23.11 -9.60 -3.93
N GLY A 362 23.75 -10.11 -5.01
CA GLY A 362 23.73 -9.50 -6.35
C GLY A 362 22.43 -9.74 -7.12
N SER A 363 21.48 -10.51 -6.56
CA SER A 363 20.19 -10.78 -7.20
C SER A 363 20.27 -11.45 -8.58
N LEU A 364 21.28 -12.29 -8.83
CA LEU A 364 21.47 -12.94 -10.11
C LEU A 364 20.27 -13.85 -10.44
N ASN A 365 19.88 -13.88 -11.72
CA ASN A 365 18.68 -14.60 -12.16
C ASN A 365 18.96 -16.08 -12.45
N VAL A 366 20.01 -16.36 -13.23
CA VAL A 366 20.34 -17.74 -13.62
C VAL A 366 20.65 -18.61 -12.40
N PRO A 367 21.47 -18.16 -11.43
CA PRO A 367 21.68 -18.91 -10.20
C PRO A 367 20.41 -19.17 -9.39
N ALA A 368 19.46 -18.22 -9.39
CA ALA A 368 18.18 -18.42 -8.71
C ALA A 368 17.32 -19.51 -9.39
N VAL A 369 17.25 -19.51 -10.72
CA VAL A 369 16.55 -20.56 -11.48
C VAL A 369 17.20 -21.93 -11.23
N ARG A 370 18.54 -22.02 -11.24
CA ARG A 370 19.25 -23.26 -10.89
C ARG A 370 19.00 -23.70 -9.45
N THR A 371 18.89 -22.76 -8.53
CA THR A 371 18.51 -23.06 -7.14
C THR A 371 17.10 -23.62 -7.06
N LEU A 372 16.14 -23.10 -7.85
CA LEU A 372 14.77 -23.65 -7.90
C LEU A 372 14.77 -25.08 -8.45
N LEU A 373 15.56 -25.37 -9.49
CA LEU A 373 15.71 -26.72 -10.01
C LEU A 373 16.21 -27.72 -8.96
N LEU A 374 17.10 -27.28 -8.07
CA LEU A 374 17.65 -28.10 -7.00
C LEU A 374 16.67 -28.24 -5.83
N ALA A 375 16.02 -27.14 -5.41
CA ALA A 375 15.13 -27.11 -4.25
C ALA A 375 13.73 -27.66 -4.54
N GLY A 376 13.33 -27.67 -5.82
CA GLY A 376 12.03 -28.13 -6.28
C GLY A 376 10.98 -27.01 -6.37
N LEU A 377 10.18 -27.07 -7.42
CA LEU A 377 9.14 -26.10 -7.73
C LEU A 377 8.01 -26.14 -6.69
N GLU A 378 7.44 -27.32 -6.44
CA GLU A 378 6.37 -27.53 -5.48
C GLU A 378 6.75 -27.17 -4.02
N PRO A 379 7.93 -27.58 -3.49
CA PRO A 379 8.35 -27.17 -2.16
C PRO A 379 8.49 -25.65 -2.02
N PHE A 380 8.95 -24.96 -3.06
CA PHE A 380 9.09 -23.51 -3.05
C PHE A 380 7.73 -22.82 -3.08
N HIS A 381 6.81 -23.25 -3.95
CA HIS A 381 5.44 -22.75 -4.00
C HIS A 381 4.74 -22.91 -2.63
N ALA A 382 4.78 -24.12 -2.05
CA ALA A 382 4.20 -24.40 -0.74
C ALA A 382 4.81 -23.51 0.36
N ARG A 383 6.12 -23.20 0.28
CA ARG A 383 6.79 -22.27 1.21
C ARG A 383 6.19 -20.87 1.10
N LEU A 384 5.99 -20.35 -0.11
CA LEU A 384 5.43 -19.02 -0.33
C LEU A 384 3.98 -18.92 0.20
N VAL A 385 3.17 -19.95 -0.04
CA VAL A 385 1.80 -20.03 0.53
C VAL A 385 1.83 -20.04 2.06
N ARG A 386 2.72 -20.83 2.69
CA ARG A 386 2.87 -20.84 4.15
C ARG A 386 3.34 -19.51 4.74
N LEU A 387 4.01 -18.67 3.96
CA LEU A 387 4.38 -17.31 4.33
C LEU A 387 3.23 -16.30 4.19
N GLY A 388 2.07 -16.76 3.70
CA GLY A 388 0.88 -15.92 3.54
C GLY A 388 0.86 -15.10 2.25
N LEU A 389 1.66 -15.46 1.25
CA LEU A 389 1.61 -14.80 -0.07
C LEU A 389 0.39 -15.32 -0.85
N PRO A 390 -0.41 -14.42 -1.47
CA PRO A 390 -1.66 -14.78 -2.14
C PRO A 390 -1.39 -15.30 -3.57
N LEU A 391 -0.84 -16.51 -3.69
CA LEU A 391 -0.59 -17.11 -4.99
C LEU A 391 -1.92 -17.61 -5.60
N ALA A 392 -2.26 -17.09 -6.78
CA ALA A 392 -3.55 -17.36 -7.44
C ALA A 392 -3.61 -18.73 -8.14
N HIS A 393 -2.45 -19.32 -8.45
CA HIS A 393 -2.33 -20.55 -9.24
C HIS A 393 -1.39 -21.55 -8.59
N GLU A 394 -1.46 -22.80 -9.04
CA GLU A 394 -0.57 -23.88 -8.63
C GLU A 394 0.85 -23.68 -9.19
N ALA A 395 1.81 -24.43 -8.65
CA ALA A 395 3.23 -24.29 -8.95
C ALA A 395 3.54 -24.39 -10.45
N ASP A 396 2.97 -25.38 -11.13
CA ASP A 396 3.21 -25.64 -12.56
C ASP A 396 2.82 -24.48 -13.47
N TYR A 397 1.81 -23.68 -13.08
CA TYR A 397 1.43 -22.47 -13.82
C TYR A 397 2.57 -21.45 -13.87
N TYR A 398 3.29 -21.29 -12.77
CA TYR A 398 4.41 -20.34 -12.70
C TYR A 398 5.70 -20.93 -13.29
N GLY A 399 5.88 -22.23 -13.21
CA GLY A 399 7.06 -22.92 -13.69
C GLY A 399 8.37 -22.31 -13.15
N PHE A 400 9.42 -22.31 -13.95
CA PHE A 400 10.73 -21.78 -13.55
C PHE A 400 10.75 -20.26 -13.30
N ALA A 401 9.78 -19.53 -13.85
CA ALA A 401 9.64 -18.09 -13.62
C ALA A 401 9.31 -17.76 -12.16
N LEU A 402 8.84 -18.74 -11.36
CA LEU A 402 8.62 -18.60 -9.92
C LEU A 402 9.89 -18.15 -9.17
N ALA A 403 11.07 -18.64 -9.58
CA ALA A 403 12.35 -18.21 -9.01
C ALA A 403 12.64 -16.71 -9.19
N LEU A 404 12.05 -16.11 -10.22
CA LEU A 404 12.23 -14.71 -10.58
C LEU A 404 11.06 -13.80 -10.14
N GLY A 405 10.07 -14.38 -9.44
CA GLY A 405 8.95 -13.65 -8.89
C GLY A 405 7.88 -13.29 -9.90
N SER A 406 7.52 -14.21 -10.79
CA SER A 406 6.38 -14.07 -11.71
C SER A 406 5.02 -13.92 -11.03
N PRO A 407 4.75 -14.49 -9.83
CA PRO A 407 3.47 -14.26 -9.15
C PRO A 407 3.24 -12.79 -8.80
N GLU A 408 1.96 -12.42 -8.82
CA GLU A 408 1.49 -11.16 -8.26
C GLU A 408 1.25 -11.32 -6.76
N VAL A 409 1.76 -10.35 -6.00
CA VAL A 409 1.62 -10.26 -4.55
C VAL A 409 1.29 -8.83 -4.16
N ASP A 410 0.66 -8.62 -3.02
CA ASP A 410 0.47 -7.29 -2.48
C ASP A 410 1.62 -6.89 -1.54
N LEU A 411 1.81 -5.58 -1.36
CA LEU A 411 2.87 -5.05 -0.50
C LEU A 411 2.68 -5.47 0.97
N TRP A 412 1.44 -5.62 1.42
CA TRP A 412 1.12 -6.08 2.77
C TRP A 412 1.66 -7.47 3.04
N SER A 413 1.27 -8.44 2.19
CA SER A 413 1.67 -9.84 2.34
C SER A 413 3.18 -10.02 2.17
N LEU A 414 3.77 -9.32 1.18
CA LEU A 414 5.21 -9.36 0.95
C LEU A 414 6.00 -8.79 2.14
N THR A 415 5.60 -7.61 2.66
CA THR A 415 6.27 -7.01 3.81
C THR A 415 6.15 -7.89 5.05
N ASN A 416 4.98 -8.52 5.27
CA ASN A 416 4.79 -9.43 6.39
C ASN A 416 5.61 -10.74 6.24
N ALA A 417 5.81 -11.23 5.00
CA ALA A 417 6.71 -12.35 4.76
C ALA A 417 8.17 -11.99 5.10
N TYR A 418 8.62 -10.76 4.81
CA TYR A 418 9.94 -10.28 5.26
C TYR A 418 10.02 -10.07 6.76
N ARG A 419 8.93 -9.67 7.41
CA ARG A 419 8.85 -9.66 8.88
C ARG A 419 9.06 -11.06 9.47
N THR A 420 8.63 -12.13 8.77
CA THR A 420 8.95 -13.50 9.17
C THR A 420 10.46 -13.75 9.18
N LEU A 421 11.21 -13.23 8.19
CA LEU A 421 12.67 -13.27 8.21
C LEU A 421 13.25 -12.46 9.38
N ALA A 422 12.73 -11.26 9.64
CA ALA A 422 13.16 -10.42 10.77
C ALA A 422 12.97 -11.11 12.14
N ASN A 423 11.97 -11.98 12.24
CA ASN A 423 11.63 -12.74 13.45
C ASN A 423 12.20 -14.17 13.48
N GLY A 424 13.32 -14.41 12.80
CA GLY A 424 13.98 -15.73 12.83
C GLY A 424 13.13 -16.86 12.25
N GLY A 425 12.28 -16.57 11.28
CA GLY A 425 11.42 -17.53 10.58
C GLY A 425 10.06 -17.78 11.22
N VAL A 426 9.69 -17.02 12.24
CA VAL A 426 8.37 -17.07 12.89
C VAL A 426 7.39 -16.17 12.17
N ALA A 427 6.39 -16.75 11.53
CA ALA A 427 5.29 -16.05 10.88
C ALA A 427 4.22 -15.63 11.89
N GLY A 428 3.65 -14.47 11.71
CA GLY A 428 2.54 -13.95 12.49
C GLY A 428 1.74 -12.92 11.69
N ALA A 429 0.52 -12.63 12.11
CA ALA A 429 -0.33 -11.68 11.40
C ALA A 429 0.12 -10.23 11.63
N ALA A 430 0.12 -9.42 10.56
CA ALA A 430 0.16 -7.98 10.66
C ALA A 430 -1.26 -7.44 10.93
N HIS A 431 -1.38 -6.34 11.70
CA HIS A 431 -2.67 -5.82 12.12
C HIS A 431 -2.71 -4.29 12.19
N LEU A 432 -3.88 -3.73 11.91
CA LEU A 432 -4.17 -2.28 11.93
C LEU A 432 -4.86 -1.83 13.23
N ALA A 433 -5.58 -2.72 13.90
CA ALA A 433 -6.22 -2.44 15.18
C ALA A 433 -5.36 -2.95 16.35
N PRO A 434 -5.36 -2.29 17.51
CA PRO A 434 -4.69 -2.80 18.69
C PRO A 434 -5.15 -4.23 19.00
N ALA A 435 -4.22 -5.15 19.02
CA ALA A 435 -4.45 -6.55 19.34
C ALA A 435 -3.23 -7.10 20.11
N PRO A 436 -3.40 -8.06 21.03
CA PRO A 436 -2.27 -8.78 21.57
C PRO A 436 -1.52 -9.51 20.46
N ALA A 437 -0.20 -9.63 20.57
CA ALA A 437 0.56 -10.44 19.64
C ALA A 437 0.02 -11.88 19.65
N GLY A 438 -0.44 -12.35 18.50
CA GLY A 438 -0.91 -13.72 18.34
C GLY A 438 0.26 -14.73 18.42
N PRO A 439 -0.03 -16.02 18.64
CA PRO A 439 1.00 -17.04 18.57
C PRO A 439 1.58 -17.07 17.15
N GLY A 440 2.91 -17.00 17.06
CA GLY A 440 3.63 -17.16 15.81
C GLY A 440 3.82 -18.63 15.44
N THR A 441 3.95 -18.92 14.16
CA THR A 441 4.25 -20.27 13.64
C THR A 441 5.63 -20.28 13.01
N GLN A 442 6.50 -21.22 13.40
CA GLN A 442 7.79 -21.41 12.74
C GLN A 442 7.58 -21.91 11.31
N VAL A 443 7.96 -21.13 10.32
CA VAL A 443 7.81 -21.44 8.88
C VAL A 443 9.16 -21.70 8.22
N ILE A 444 10.22 -21.04 8.68
CA ILE A 444 11.58 -21.16 8.16
C ILE A 444 12.52 -21.46 9.35
N ASP A 445 13.51 -22.34 9.14
CA ASP A 445 14.52 -22.64 10.15
C ASP A 445 15.30 -21.38 10.56
N PRO A 446 15.47 -21.07 11.87
CA PRO A 446 16.16 -19.87 12.32
C PRO A 446 17.59 -19.74 11.83
N ALA A 447 18.31 -20.87 11.67
CA ALA A 447 19.68 -20.87 11.19
C ALA A 447 19.73 -20.50 9.69
N ALA A 448 18.80 -21.01 8.87
CA ALA A 448 18.69 -20.64 7.47
C ALA A 448 18.32 -19.17 7.29
N VAL A 449 17.38 -18.68 8.11
CA VAL A 449 17.00 -17.24 8.13
C VAL A 449 18.19 -16.37 8.44
N PHE A 450 18.98 -16.73 9.47
CA PHE A 450 20.14 -15.95 9.85
C PHE A 450 21.16 -15.86 8.72
N VAL A 451 21.46 -16.98 8.03
CA VAL A 451 22.38 -16.98 6.89
C VAL A 451 21.86 -16.10 5.75
N VAL A 452 20.57 -16.19 5.43
CA VAL A 452 19.95 -15.33 4.40
C VAL A 452 20.00 -13.85 4.81
N ALA A 453 19.68 -13.51 6.07
CA ALA A 453 19.73 -12.15 6.57
C ALA A 453 21.16 -11.57 6.56
N ASP A 454 22.16 -12.39 6.91
CA ASP A 454 23.57 -12.03 6.87
C ASP A 454 24.02 -11.74 5.42
N ILE A 455 23.60 -12.55 4.45
CA ILE A 455 23.85 -12.30 3.02
C ILE A 455 23.16 -11.01 2.55
N LEU A 456 21.91 -10.79 2.93
CA LEU A 456 21.16 -9.59 2.55
C LEU A 456 21.67 -8.31 3.23
N ALA A 457 22.40 -8.41 4.32
CA ALA A 457 23.06 -7.29 5.01
C ALA A 457 24.46 -6.98 4.44
N ASP A 458 25.04 -7.90 3.66
CA ASP A 458 26.41 -7.79 3.14
C ASP A 458 26.52 -6.79 1.99
N ARG A 459 27.09 -5.60 2.28
CA ARG A 459 27.29 -4.54 1.29
C ARG A 459 28.32 -4.91 0.22
N ALA A 460 29.38 -5.64 0.61
CA ALA A 460 30.43 -6.03 -0.31
C ALA A 460 29.92 -7.06 -1.32
N ALA A 461 29.15 -8.05 -0.86
CA ALA A 461 28.57 -9.04 -1.76
C ALA A 461 27.54 -8.43 -2.75
N ARG A 462 26.85 -7.34 -2.37
CA ARG A 462 25.92 -6.62 -3.26
C ARG A 462 26.62 -5.77 -4.32
N SER A 463 27.85 -5.38 -4.09
CA SER A 463 28.55 -4.40 -4.94
C SER A 463 28.70 -4.83 -6.39
N ILE A 464 28.71 -6.12 -6.65
CA ILE A 464 28.84 -6.71 -8.00
C ILE A 464 27.71 -6.27 -8.96
N THR A 465 26.53 -5.96 -8.41
CA THR A 465 25.36 -5.53 -9.21
C THR A 465 25.01 -4.06 -8.96
N PHE A 466 25.16 -3.59 -7.72
CA PHE A 466 24.62 -2.28 -7.30
C PHE A 466 25.69 -1.23 -7.02
N GLY A 467 26.98 -1.58 -7.10
CA GLY A 467 28.07 -0.72 -6.67
C GLY A 467 28.21 -0.65 -5.14
N LEU A 468 29.31 -0.07 -4.65
CA LEU A 468 29.57 0.08 -3.21
C LEU A 468 28.71 1.18 -2.60
N GLU A 469 28.53 2.29 -3.31
CA GLU A 469 27.66 3.40 -2.91
C GLU A 469 26.29 3.25 -3.58
N ASN A 470 25.30 2.87 -2.79
CA ASN A 470 23.94 2.68 -3.28
C ASN A 470 22.91 2.94 -2.15
N PRO A 471 21.65 3.26 -2.48
CA PRO A 471 20.60 3.59 -1.49
C PRO A 471 20.10 2.39 -0.67
N LEU A 472 20.85 1.29 -0.60
CA LEU A 472 20.54 0.13 0.24
C LEU A 472 21.40 0.10 1.52
N ALA A 473 22.23 1.12 1.75
CA ALA A 473 23.17 1.19 2.87
C ALA A 473 22.64 2.07 3.99
N THR A 474 22.18 1.48 5.09
CA THR A 474 21.79 2.18 6.31
C THR A 474 22.97 2.36 7.26
N PRO A 475 22.97 3.37 8.18
CA PRO A 475 24.00 3.53 9.19
C PRO A 475 23.97 2.48 10.30
N PHE A 476 22.96 1.62 10.35
CA PHE A 476 22.77 0.52 11.29
C PHE A 476 22.58 -0.80 10.52
N TRP A 477 22.55 -1.92 11.25
CA TRP A 477 22.33 -3.21 10.61
C TRP A 477 20.94 -3.32 10.00
N SER A 478 20.90 -3.70 8.73
CA SER A 478 19.67 -4.00 8.00
C SER A 478 19.92 -5.03 6.91
N ALA A 479 18.91 -5.86 6.66
CA ALA A 479 18.87 -6.81 5.57
C ALA A 479 17.83 -6.34 4.55
N VAL A 480 18.20 -6.26 3.27
CA VAL A 480 17.35 -5.66 2.25
C VAL A 480 17.44 -6.37 0.91
N LYS A 481 16.32 -6.42 0.20
CA LYS A 481 16.22 -7.00 -1.15
C LYS A 481 15.40 -6.09 -2.05
N THR A 482 15.92 -5.85 -3.23
CA THR A 482 15.20 -5.16 -4.31
C THR A 482 14.51 -6.16 -5.25
N GLY A 483 13.46 -5.72 -5.88
CA GLY A 483 12.78 -6.42 -6.96
C GLY A 483 12.48 -5.47 -8.11
N THR A 484 12.54 -5.98 -9.32
CA THR A 484 12.11 -5.28 -10.53
C THR A 484 11.36 -6.31 -11.36
N SER A 485 10.11 -6.01 -11.74
CA SER A 485 9.34 -6.89 -12.61
C SER A 485 9.74 -6.72 -14.08
N LYS A 486 9.17 -7.57 -14.93
CA LYS A 486 9.38 -7.48 -16.37
C LYS A 486 9.00 -6.08 -16.89
N ASP A 487 9.80 -5.54 -17.79
CA ASP A 487 9.62 -4.22 -18.41
C ASP A 487 9.60 -3.05 -17.39
N MET A 488 10.20 -3.22 -16.20
CA MET A 488 10.29 -2.19 -15.15
C MET A 488 8.92 -1.63 -14.72
N ARG A 489 7.86 -2.46 -14.70
CA ARG A 489 6.51 -2.01 -14.31
C ARG A 489 6.34 -1.88 -12.81
N ASP A 490 6.99 -2.77 -12.06
CA ASP A 490 6.95 -2.81 -10.61
C ASP A 490 8.36 -2.80 -10.04
N ASN A 491 8.63 -1.84 -9.19
CA ASN A 491 9.88 -1.70 -8.48
C ASN A 491 9.67 -1.85 -6.99
N TRP A 492 10.42 -2.74 -6.38
CA TRP A 492 10.30 -3.08 -4.97
C TRP A 492 11.61 -2.82 -4.22
N CYS A 493 11.47 -2.41 -2.98
CA CYS A 493 12.53 -2.50 -1.98
C CYS A 493 11.91 -2.94 -0.67
N VAL A 494 12.27 -4.12 -0.18
CA VAL A 494 11.77 -4.65 1.08
C VAL A 494 12.95 -5.06 1.94
N GLY A 495 12.95 -4.60 3.19
CA GLY A 495 14.03 -4.90 4.10
C GLY A 495 13.64 -4.64 5.55
N PHE A 496 14.48 -5.09 6.46
CA PHE A 496 14.21 -5.03 7.89
C PHE A 496 15.47 -4.70 8.69
N SER A 497 15.24 -4.02 9.82
CA SER A 497 16.18 -3.87 10.93
C SER A 497 15.80 -4.84 12.06
N ARG A 498 16.35 -4.64 13.24
CA ARG A 498 15.96 -5.41 14.44
C ARG A 498 14.50 -5.17 14.84
N HIS A 499 13.99 -3.95 14.65
CA HIS A 499 12.69 -3.53 15.19
C HIS A 499 11.61 -3.37 14.13
N TYR A 500 11.98 -3.03 12.89
CA TYR A 500 11.03 -2.69 11.85
C TYR A 500 11.29 -3.42 10.55
N THR A 501 10.21 -3.75 9.87
CA THR A 501 10.22 -4.20 8.47
C THR A 501 9.52 -3.15 7.63
N VAL A 502 10.19 -2.70 6.57
CA VAL A 502 9.70 -1.69 5.63
C VAL A 502 9.61 -2.28 4.24
N GLY A 503 8.43 -2.19 3.65
CA GLY A 503 8.19 -2.51 2.25
C GLY A 503 7.85 -1.25 1.47
N VAL A 504 8.42 -1.13 0.28
CA VAL A 504 8.16 -0.03 -0.68
C VAL A 504 7.89 -0.64 -2.05
N TRP A 505 6.85 -0.15 -2.69
CA TRP A 505 6.56 -0.34 -4.10
C TRP A 505 6.53 1.01 -4.82
N VAL A 506 7.08 1.05 -6.04
CA VAL A 506 7.05 2.22 -6.95
C VAL A 506 6.71 1.72 -8.35
N GLY A 507 5.79 2.41 -9.01
CA GLY A 507 5.32 2.05 -10.34
C GLY A 507 4.21 2.96 -10.84
N ASN A 508 3.37 2.43 -11.71
CA ASN A 508 2.16 3.10 -12.20
C ASN A 508 0.96 2.21 -11.94
N PHE A 509 -0.12 2.73 -11.34
CA PHE A 509 -1.30 1.93 -11.04
C PHE A 509 -2.00 1.39 -12.31
N ASP A 510 -1.85 2.06 -13.43
CA ASP A 510 -2.35 1.60 -14.75
C ASP A 510 -1.45 0.54 -15.43
N GLY A 511 -0.31 0.18 -14.80
CA GLY A 511 0.60 -0.84 -15.32
C GLY A 511 1.50 -0.39 -16.46
N ARG A 512 1.59 0.91 -16.77
CA ARG A 512 2.55 1.43 -17.76
C ARG A 512 3.99 1.16 -17.29
N PRO A 513 4.90 0.76 -18.19
CA PRO A 513 6.31 0.60 -17.86
C PRO A 513 6.97 1.94 -17.50
N MET A 514 7.91 1.90 -16.57
CA MET A 514 8.77 3.03 -16.23
C MET A 514 10.02 3.03 -17.14
N ARG A 515 10.66 4.20 -17.28
CA ARG A 515 11.87 4.33 -18.11
C ARG A 515 13.12 4.49 -17.25
N GLY A 516 14.03 3.53 -17.33
CA GLY A 516 15.31 3.58 -16.63
C GLY A 516 15.19 3.54 -15.11
N VAL A 517 14.04 3.16 -14.56
CA VAL A 517 13.79 3.11 -13.12
C VAL A 517 13.70 1.66 -12.67
N SER A 518 14.57 1.28 -11.75
CA SER A 518 14.66 -0.06 -11.16
C SER A 518 14.34 -0.03 -9.67
N GLY A 519 14.27 -1.19 -9.03
CA GLY A 519 14.08 -1.26 -7.58
C GLY A 519 15.12 -0.47 -6.78
N VAL A 520 16.35 -0.32 -7.30
CA VAL A 520 17.43 0.44 -6.65
C VAL A 520 17.27 1.95 -6.85
N THR A 521 16.83 2.38 -8.02
CA THR A 521 16.71 3.82 -8.33
C THR A 521 15.34 4.39 -8.00
N GLY A 522 14.29 3.54 -7.97
CA GLY A 522 12.91 3.93 -7.66
C GLY A 522 12.53 3.71 -6.20
N ALA A 523 12.46 2.45 -5.77
CA ALA A 523 11.94 2.11 -4.45
C ALA A 523 12.98 2.24 -3.31
N ALA A 524 14.26 2.00 -3.60
CA ALA A 524 15.29 1.98 -2.55
C ALA A 524 15.55 3.34 -1.89
N PRO A 525 15.52 4.50 -2.58
CA PRO A 525 15.66 5.80 -1.91
C PRO A 525 14.53 6.05 -0.89
N VAL A 526 13.28 5.73 -1.24
CA VAL A 526 12.13 5.82 -0.32
C VAL A 526 12.31 4.90 0.88
N TRP A 527 12.77 3.66 0.63
CA TRP A 527 13.06 2.70 1.69
C TRP A 527 14.16 3.20 2.64
N LEU A 528 15.27 3.71 2.08
CA LEU A 528 16.41 4.20 2.87
C LEU A 528 16.00 5.34 3.80
N GLU A 529 15.33 6.37 3.28
CA GLU A 529 14.89 7.50 4.10
C GLU A 529 13.88 7.08 5.16
N THR A 530 12.94 6.19 4.82
CA THR A 530 12.00 5.62 5.79
C THR A 530 12.74 4.86 6.90
N MET A 531 13.73 4.04 6.55
CA MET A 531 14.56 3.33 7.52
C MET A 531 15.38 4.29 8.39
N GLN A 532 15.88 5.39 7.83
CA GLN A 532 16.61 6.42 8.60
C GLN A 532 15.69 7.16 9.60
N LEU A 533 14.44 7.43 9.25
CA LEU A 533 13.44 7.97 10.18
C LEU A 533 13.22 7.03 11.38
N LEU A 534 13.12 5.72 11.11
CA LEU A 534 12.93 4.69 12.13
C LEU A 534 14.20 4.42 12.93
N GLY A 535 15.37 4.55 12.30
CA GLY A 535 16.67 4.19 12.85
C GLY A 535 17.24 5.16 13.87
N ARG A 536 16.57 6.27 14.16
CA ARG A 536 17.04 7.24 15.18
C ARG A 536 17.31 6.63 16.55
N ASN A 537 16.64 5.52 16.85
CA ASN A 537 16.77 4.76 18.11
C ASN A 537 17.39 3.35 17.92
N GLU A 538 17.83 3.02 16.70
CA GLU A 538 18.44 1.72 16.42
C GLU A 538 19.86 1.69 16.99
N ARG A 539 20.19 0.65 17.76
CA ARG A 539 21.56 0.43 18.21
C ARG A 539 22.38 -0.19 17.09
N ALA A 540 23.60 0.29 16.90
CA ALA A 540 24.57 -0.34 16.03
C ALA A 540 24.87 -1.78 16.52
N GLY A 541 24.86 -2.76 15.62
CA GLY A 541 25.24 -4.14 15.90
C GLY A 541 24.43 -5.17 15.11
N THR A 542 25.10 -6.21 14.66
CA THR A 542 24.50 -7.37 14.01
C THR A 542 23.68 -8.20 15.01
N PRO A 543 22.59 -8.85 14.60
CA PRO A 543 21.90 -9.84 15.41
C PRO A 543 22.83 -10.97 15.84
N ALA A 544 22.63 -11.48 17.04
CA ALA A 544 23.36 -12.65 17.49
C ALA A 544 22.94 -13.90 16.70
N PRO A 545 23.88 -14.79 16.33
CA PRO A 545 23.54 -16.02 15.65
C PRO A 545 22.72 -16.94 16.56
N PRO A 546 21.66 -17.59 16.06
CA PRO A 546 20.95 -18.61 16.80
C PRO A 546 21.80 -19.87 16.98
N SER A 547 21.34 -20.81 17.80
CA SER A 547 21.92 -22.14 17.89
C SER A 547 21.82 -22.88 16.55
N GLY A 548 22.69 -23.86 16.32
CA GLY A 548 22.69 -24.65 15.08
C GLY A 548 23.48 -24.03 13.92
N LEU A 549 24.29 -23.02 14.19
CA LEU A 549 25.21 -22.43 13.22
C LEU A 549 26.68 -22.64 13.62
N GLU A 550 27.53 -22.80 12.62
CA GLU A 550 28.98 -22.77 12.74
C GLU A 550 29.59 -21.76 11.76
N ARG A 551 30.67 -21.08 12.16
CA ARG A 551 31.37 -20.13 11.30
C ARG A 551 32.72 -20.69 10.87
N ARG A 552 32.95 -20.76 9.55
CA ARG A 552 34.23 -21.21 8.97
C ARG A 552 34.63 -20.33 7.81
N ALA A 553 35.90 -19.95 7.74
CA ALA A 553 36.47 -19.10 6.68
C ALA A 553 35.64 -17.84 6.38
N GLY A 554 35.08 -17.23 7.41
CA GLY A 554 34.26 -16.03 7.26
C GLY A 554 32.77 -16.26 6.96
N GLU A 555 32.37 -17.47 6.56
CA GLU A 555 31.01 -17.84 6.20
C GLU A 555 30.26 -18.55 7.34
N TRP A 556 28.93 -18.39 7.35
CA TRP A 556 28.04 -19.11 8.25
C TRP A 556 27.46 -20.36 7.58
N PHE A 557 27.45 -21.47 8.31
CA PHE A 557 26.93 -22.76 7.88
C PHE A 557 25.93 -23.29 8.90
N LEU A 558 24.89 -23.96 8.45
CA LEU A 558 24.07 -24.78 9.32
C LEU A 558 24.94 -25.92 9.90
N ALA A 559 24.78 -26.26 11.16
CA ALA A 559 25.61 -27.26 11.83
C ALA A 559 25.68 -28.56 11.04
N GLY A 560 26.89 -29.04 10.80
CA GLY A 560 27.19 -30.24 10.01
C GLY A 560 27.07 -30.07 8.50
N SER A 561 26.85 -28.85 7.96
CA SER A 561 26.86 -28.59 6.52
C SER A 561 28.14 -27.92 6.02
N ALA A 562 29.03 -27.53 6.92
CA ALA A 562 30.33 -26.98 6.52
C ALA A 562 31.22 -28.03 5.84
N PRO A 563 31.93 -27.67 4.77
CA PRO A 563 32.85 -28.61 4.10
C PRO A 563 33.92 -29.08 5.07
N ALA A 564 34.33 -30.34 4.94
CA ALA A 564 35.39 -30.92 5.75
C ALA A 564 36.70 -30.11 5.59
N ARG A 565 37.50 -29.99 6.66
CA ARG A 565 38.81 -29.32 6.61
C ARG A 565 39.72 -30.01 5.62
N GLY A 566 40.22 -29.28 4.63
CA GLY A 566 41.30 -29.68 3.77
C GLY A 566 40.89 -29.99 2.33
N GLY A 567 40.82 -28.95 1.55
CA GLY A 567 40.78 -29.01 0.09
C GLY A 567 40.29 -27.67 -0.43
N THR A 568 41.18 -26.84 -0.92
CA THR A 568 40.85 -26.03 -2.08
C THR A 568 40.41 -27.02 -3.17
N VAL A 569 39.10 -27.30 -3.23
CA VAL A 569 38.57 -28.01 -4.39
C VAL A 569 38.73 -27.02 -5.54
N VAL A 570 39.87 -27.14 -6.23
CA VAL A 570 40.01 -26.56 -7.57
C VAL A 570 38.93 -27.26 -8.38
N PRO A 571 37.88 -26.55 -8.81
CA PRO A 571 36.83 -27.22 -9.55
C PRO A 571 37.41 -27.85 -10.79
N PRO A 572 36.92 -29.03 -11.20
CA PRO A 572 37.37 -29.65 -12.43
C PRO A 572 37.16 -28.66 -13.60
N PRO A 573 38.12 -28.62 -14.51
CA PRO A 573 37.99 -27.85 -15.75
C PRO A 573 36.70 -28.24 -16.47
N ARG A 574 35.94 -27.25 -16.95
CA ARG A 574 34.68 -27.51 -17.66
C ARG A 574 34.40 -26.49 -18.76
N ILE A 575 33.62 -26.91 -19.74
CA ILE A 575 33.12 -26.07 -20.83
C ILE A 575 32.01 -25.16 -20.25
N THR A 576 32.13 -23.87 -20.50
CA THR A 576 31.13 -22.89 -20.06
C THR A 576 30.25 -22.43 -21.21
N TYR A 577 30.72 -22.51 -22.44
CA TYR A 577 29.93 -22.20 -23.63
C TYR A 577 30.49 -22.88 -24.89
N PRO A 578 29.62 -23.49 -25.75
CA PRO A 578 28.21 -23.81 -25.50
C PRO A 578 28.09 -24.84 -24.38
N GLY A 579 26.99 -24.70 -23.57
CA GLY A 579 26.65 -25.68 -22.54
C GLY A 579 26.14 -27.00 -23.15
N ASP A 580 26.16 -28.07 -22.35
CA ASP A 580 25.58 -29.33 -22.75
C ASP A 580 24.08 -29.22 -23.04
N GLY A 581 23.61 -29.79 -24.17
CA GLY A 581 22.22 -29.65 -24.64
C GLY A 581 21.89 -28.32 -25.29
N ALA A 582 22.82 -27.38 -25.43
CA ALA A 582 22.55 -26.07 -26.03
C ALA A 582 22.10 -26.16 -27.49
N ILE A 583 21.18 -25.29 -27.89
CA ILE A 583 20.77 -25.09 -29.28
C ILE A 583 21.20 -23.70 -29.71
N LEU A 584 22.07 -23.62 -30.70
CA LEU A 584 22.52 -22.38 -31.31
C LEU A 584 21.74 -22.17 -32.62
N ALA A 585 21.14 -21.00 -32.82
CA ALA A 585 20.53 -20.65 -34.10
C ALA A 585 21.49 -19.81 -34.94
N LEU A 586 21.64 -20.16 -36.20
CA LEU A 586 22.31 -19.30 -37.18
C LEU A 586 21.39 -18.14 -37.51
N ASP A 587 21.93 -16.93 -37.52
CA ASP A 587 21.20 -15.73 -37.92
C ASP A 587 21.17 -15.63 -39.46
N PRO A 588 19.99 -15.67 -40.09
CA PRO A 588 19.92 -15.62 -41.56
C PRO A 588 20.37 -14.27 -42.13
N ASP A 589 20.40 -13.22 -41.33
CA ASP A 589 20.82 -11.88 -41.76
C ASP A 589 22.35 -11.69 -41.68
N ILE A 590 23.08 -12.64 -41.06
CA ILE A 590 24.53 -12.60 -40.98
C ILE A 590 25.12 -13.56 -42.02
N PRO A 591 25.99 -13.09 -42.92
CA PRO A 591 26.66 -13.99 -43.90
C PRO A 591 27.33 -15.16 -43.18
N PRO A 592 27.27 -16.39 -43.74
CA PRO A 592 27.82 -17.59 -43.09
C PRO A 592 29.29 -17.45 -42.69
N ALA A 593 30.10 -16.80 -43.53
CA ALA A 593 31.50 -16.54 -43.26
C ALA A 593 31.78 -15.56 -42.11
N MET A 594 30.76 -14.82 -41.68
CA MET A 594 30.86 -13.83 -40.61
C MET A 594 30.27 -14.32 -39.28
N GLN A 595 29.55 -15.44 -39.30
CA GLN A 595 29.00 -16.02 -38.08
C GLN A 595 30.11 -16.60 -37.20
N ARG A 596 30.06 -16.33 -35.90
CA ARG A 596 31.07 -16.75 -34.92
C ARG A 596 30.41 -17.28 -33.66
N VAL A 597 30.96 -18.36 -33.14
CA VAL A 597 30.66 -18.89 -31.82
C VAL A 597 31.95 -18.86 -31.01
N PHE A 598 31.87 -18.25 -29.83
CA PHE A 598 33.01 -18.15 -28.92
C PHE A 598 32.93 -19.29 -27.91
N LEU A 599 33.79 -20.29 -28.08
CA LEU A 599 33.88 -21.41 -27.16
C LEU A 599 34.64 -20.97 -25.91
N ALA A 600 34.08 -21.25 -24.74
CA ALA A 600 34.66 -20.85 -23.47
C ALA A 600 34.72 -22.00 -22.47
N ALA A 601 35.75 -22.01 -21.62
CA ALA A 601 35.91 -22.95 -20.53
C ALA A 601 36.34 -22.26 -19.23
N ALA A 602 35.95 -22.82 -18.08
CA ALA A 602 36.40 -22.40 -16.76
C ALA A 602 37.36 -23.44 -16.17
N GLY A 603 38.47 -22.99 -15.61
CA GLY A 603 39.53 -23.88 -15.12
C GLY A 603 40.35 -24.50 -16.28
N GLY A 604 41.37 -25.26 -15.97
CA GLY A 604 42.17 -25.97 -16.96
C GLY A 604 42.92 -25.08 -17.95
N ALA A 605 43.67 -24.09 -17.44
CA ALA A 605 44.41 -23.12 -18.26
C ALA A 605 45.32 -23.75 -19.35
N ASP A 606 45.72 -25.00 -19.18
CA ASP A 606 46.53 -25.77 -20.15
C ASP A 606 45.67 -26.68 -21.03
N ALA A 607 44.35 -26.74 -20.86
CA ALA A 607 43.47 -27.58 -21.66
C ALA A 607 43.28 -27.04 -23.09
N VAL A 608 42.84 -27.91 -23.98
CA VAL A 608 42.54 -27.58 -25.38
C VAL A 608 41.13 -27.98 -25.73
N PHE A 609 40.48 -27.19 -26.60
CA PHE A 609 39.20 -27.54 -27.19
C PHE A 609 39.37 -28.50 -28.36
N VAL A 610 38.56 -29.58 -28.35
CA VAL A 610 38.40 -30.53 -29.43
C VAL A 610 36.93 -30.57 -29.82
N LEU A 611 36.58 -30.17 -31.04
CA LEU A 611 35.23 -30.17 -31.57
C LEU A 611 35.10 -31.24 -32.64
N ASN A 612 34.18 -32.19 -32.46
CA ASN A 612 33.96 -33.32 -33.37
C ASN A 612 35.25 -34.08 -33.71
N GLY A 613 36.15 -34.24 -32.74
CA GLY A 613 37.45 -34.87 -32.91
C GLY A 613 38.55 -33.97 -33.48
N VAL A 614 38.26 -32.75 -33.89
CA VAL A 614 39.24 -31.79 -34.43
C VAL A 614 39.71 -30.83 -33.32
N ARG A 615 41.03 -30.77 -33.12
CA ARG A 615 41.65 -29.85 -32.16
C ARG A 615 41.55 -28.41 -32.66
N LEU A 616 40.89 -27.52 -31.90
CA LEU A 616 40.71 -26.12 -32.26
C LEU A 616 41.78 -25.18 -31.69
N GLY A 617 42.19 -25.39 -30.44
CA GLY A 617 43.17 -24.54 -29.79
C GLY A 617 43.11 -24.57 -28.28
N SER A 618 43.84 -23.64 -27.64
CA SER A 618 43.90 -23.51 -26.17
C SER A 618 42.58 -23.04 -25.57
N ALA A 619 42.21 -23.59 -24.44
CA ALA A 619 41.07 -23.15 -23.64
C ALA A 619 41.39 -21.92 -22.75
N ARG A 620 42.57 -21.30 -22.89
CA ARG A 620 42.89 -20.02 -22.30
C ARG A 620 42.14 -18.91 -23.04
N GLY A 621 41.11 -18.38 -22.46
CA GLY A 621 40.25 -17.37 -23.09
C GLY A 621 39.21 -17.98 -24.04
N GLU A 622 38.63 -17.14 -24.88
CA GLU A 622 37.60 -17.53 -25.85
C GLU A 622 38.22 -18.04 -27.14
N GLN A 623 37.81 -19.23 -27.56
CA GLN A 623 38.20 -19.79 -28.85
C GLN A 623 37.09 -19.57 -29.87
N VAL A 624 37.42 -18.93 -30.98
CA VAL A 624 36.43 -18.60 -32.04
C VAL A 624 36.24 -19.83 -32.96
N TRP A 625 34.98 -20.18 -33.23
CA TRP A 625 34.62 -21.22 -34.18
C TRP A 625 33.52 -20.69 -35.14
N THR A 626 33.65 -21.01 -36.45
CA THR A 626 32.61 -20.73 -37.43
C THR A 626 31.58 -21.86 -37.39
N PRO A 627 30.31 -21.59 -37.00
CA PRO A 627 29.33 -22.64 -36.78
C PRO A 627 28.85 -23.24 -38.10
N THR A 628 28.65 -24.56 -38.10
CA THR A 628 27.99 -25.31 -39.17
C THR A 628 26.72 -25.96 -38.64
N PRO A 629 25.62 -26.05 -39.44
CA PRO A 629 24.41 -26.74 -39.01
C PRO A 629 24.65 -28.18 -38.63
N GLY A 630 24.01 -28.70 -37.60
CA GLY A 630 24.14 -30.09 -37.18
C GLY A 630 24.33 -30.26 -35.67
N ARG A 631 24.58 -31.51 -35.27
CA ARG A 631 24.95 -31.85 -33.90
C ARG A 631 26.46 -31.84 -33.76
N HIS A 632 26.93 -31.25 -32.67
CA HIS A 632 28.35 -31.11 -32.36
C HIS A 632 28.65 -31.62 -30.96
N GLU A 633 29.84 -32.20 -30.80
CA GLU A 633 30.41 -32.58 -29.51
C GLU A 633 31.68 -31.77 -29.28
N LEU A 634 31.66 -30.91 -28.25
CA LEU A 634 32.84 -30.17 -27.79
C LEU A 634 33.44 -30.90 -26.59
N GLN A 635 34.71 -31.13 -26.62
CA GLN A 635 35.48 -31.75 -25.54
C GLN A 635 36.54 -30.77 -25.04
N LEU A 636 36.77 -30.76 -23.74
CA LEU A 636 37.92 -30.12 -23.11
C LEU A 636 38.95 -31.19 -22.76
N VAL A 637 40.11 -31.14 -23.37
CA VAL A 637 41.10 -32.21 -23.30
C VAL A 637 42.39 -31.71 -22.67
N ASN A 638 42.98 -32.49 -21.77
CA ASN A 638 44.32 -32.23 -21.25
C ASN A 638 45.37 -32.63 -22.33
N PRO A 639 46.15 -31.66 -22.83
CA PRO A 639 47.08 -31.94 -23.91
C PRO A 639 48.28 -32.85 -23.53
N ARG A 640 48.52 -33.07 -22.23
CA ARG A 640 49.66 -33.86 -21.74
C ARG A 640 49.39 -35.36 -21.75
N ASP A 641 48.16 -35.77 -21.45
CA ASP A 641 47.78 -37.18 -21.30
C ASP A 641 46.57 -37.58 -22.17
N GLY A 642 46.02 -36.66 -22.95
CA GLY A 642 44.86 -36.92 -23.80
C GLY A 642 43.54 -37.13 -23.05
N ARG A 643 43.53 -36.98 -21.74
CA ARG A 643 42.33 -37.20 -20.92
C ARG A 643 41.25 -36.13 -21.19
N VAL A 644 40.04 -36.58 -21.46
CA VAL A 644 38.88 -35.70 -21.56
C VAL A 644 38.53 -35.23 -20.15
N LEU A 645 38.56 -33.91 -19.95
CA LEU A 645 38.27 -33.23 -18.70
C LEU A 645 36.76 -32.90 -18.58
N ASP A 646 36.13 -32.54 -19.73
CA ASP A 646 34.72 -32.24 -19.81
C ASP A 646 34.20 -32.41 -21.24
N ARG A 647 32.84 -32.58 -21.39
CA ARG A 647 32.16 -32.73 -22.68
C ARG A 647 30.88 -31.91 -22.68
N ALA A 648 30.53 -31.34 -23.85
CA ALA A 648 29.25 -30.68 -24.10
C ALA A 648 28.76 -31.05 -25.50
N ALA A 649 27.59 -31.66 -25.59
CA ALA A 649 26.91 -31.92 -26.85
C ALA A 649 25.91 -30.79 -27.10
N PHE A 650 25.94 -30.20 -28.30
CA PHE A 650 25.04 -29.09 -28.66
C PHE A 650 24.59 -29.19 -30.11
N GLN A 651 23.56 -28.46 -30.48
CA GLN A 651 22.99 -28.45 -31.82
C GLN A 651 23.04 -27.06 -32.43
N VAL A 652 23.51 -26.93 -33.66
CA VAL A 652 23.37 -25.70 -34.47
C VAL A 652 22.22 -25.88 -35.45
N ARG A 653 21.27 -24.97 -35.42
CA ARG A 653 20.08 -24.92 -36.30
C ARG A 653 20.15 -23.73 -37.24
N GLY A 654 19.62 -23.86 -38.42
CA GLY A 654 19.54 -22.84 -39.49
C GLY A 654 20.15 -23.37 -40.79
N ALA A 655 19.72 -22.82 -41.92
CA ALA A 655 20.30 -23.10 -43.24
C ALA A 655 21.43 -22.09 -43.49
N LEU A 656 22.58 -22.57 -43.96
CA LEU A 656 23.56 -21.70 -44.60
C LEU A 656 23.00 -21.36 -45.99
N LEU A 657 22.46 -20.17 -46.15
CA LEU A 657 22.06 -19.69 -47.47
C LEU A 657 23.32 -19.54 -48.32
N PRO A 658 23.31 -20.03 -49.58
CA PRO A 658 24.43 -19.79 -50.50
C PRO A 658 24.63 -18.30 -50.68
N PRO A 659 25.84 -17.81 -50.96
CA PRO A 659 26.08 -16.42 -51.24
C PRO A 659 25.17 -15.96 -52.38
N ARG A 660 24.43 -14.87 -52.21
CA ARG A 660 23.71 -14.21 -53.28
C ARG A 660 24.74 -13.90 -54.36
N THR A 661 24.62 -14.54 -55.49
CA THR A 661 25.28 -14.13 -56.70
C THR A 661 24.52 -12.91 -57.20
N ASP A 662 25.01 -11.73 -56.87
CA ASP A 662 24.52 -10.49 -57.47
C ASP A 662 24.81 -10.54 -58.95
N GLY A 663 23.75 -10.63 -59.77
CA GLY A 663 23.76 -10.44 -61.23
C GLY A 663 23.60 -8.99 -61.58
#